data_12127873b4e60504c41af595996d9dab
#
_entry.id   12127873b4e60504c41af595996d9dab
#
_cell.length_a   1.000
_cell.length_b   1.000
_cell.length_c   1.000
_cell.angle_alpha   90.00
_cell.angle_beta   90.00
_cell.angle_gamma   90.00
#
_symmetry.space_group_name_H-M   'P 1'
#
loop_
_entity.id
_entity.type
_entity.pdbx_description
1 polymer ?
#
loop_
_entity_poly.entity_id
_entity_poly.type
_entity_poly.pdbx_seq_one_letter_code
_entity_poly.pdbx_strand_id
1 'polypeptide(L)'
;MKKYVIKRDENALPERLTRYREELNAEQFRVVTALPKASLVVAGAGTGKTRTITYRVAYLIEQGVSPQKILLATFTNRAAREMLRRVENLTGSQNVHKIWGGTFHRIANLILRKHAVSIGFDSNYSILDAEDARDFINVCVDEAGIDTKAKRFPKPEVVQDIISYANNTDQPIEDVVINRYPYFEPLTQQIRRVDMIYIERKRERNVMDYDDLLLNWKRLLIEKPEIANVYAEQFEHILVDEYQDTNKLQAEIIDLLAIKHKNVMVVGDDAQSIFRWRGAEFTNIYEFPKRYPECEIYKLETNYRSTPEILGLANVSIANNRKQFPKVLQAIKKSKGFAPALIPCRDVEQQSAFIASRILELRDEGISLEDIAVLYRSHYHSLELQLELTRRNIPYRIQSGVRFFEQAHIKDVISYMRITVNPRDELAWKRILKMIPSVGNATAAKIYESLAYSENPFALVKKDDFKFKPRSSNGWQNFVNLLENLVKDETRNKPAKQIELILTSGYEQHLQETYENAEARAEDLRQLALYASKYDSTESFLSELALISTERFGAPQTIVGEDVVQGGEEDELLTLTSVHQAKGAEWTVVFIIWAAEGKFPSPRSLKEIDSEEEERRLWYVALTRAKDELYLTYPLMTTDYNRQTVLQKPSRFIMEVPPALFEIWSLEEDAPQFDAPVELLDEKKQDFIN
;
A
#
# COMPACT_ATOMS: atom_id res chain seq x y z
N MET A 1 -74.53 -23.46 10.02
CA MET A 1 -73.22 -23.21 9.44
C MET A 1 -72.22 -22.95 10.58
N LYS A 2 -71.24 -23.84 10.80
CA LYS A 2 -70.17 -23.61 11.76
C LYS A 2 -69.11 -22.77 11.05
N LYS A 3 -68.86 -21.52 11.56
CA LYS A 3 -67.72 -20.70 11.10
C LYS A 3 -66.48 -21.18 11.79
N TYR A 4 -65.46 -21.63 11.02
CA TYR A 4 -64.14 -21.89 11.50
C TYR A 4 -63.28 -20.64 11.23
N VAL A 5 -62.77 -19.99 12.27
CA VAL A 5 -61.83 -18.89 12.12
C VAL A 5 -60.44 -19.45 12.22
N ILE A 6 -59.71 -19.46 11.11
CA ILE A 6 -58.28 -19.75 11.08
C ILE A 6 -57.58 -18.59 11.77
N LYS A 7 -57.06 -18.80 12.97
CA LYS A 7 -56.14 -17.83 13.61
C LYS A 7 -54.87 -17.80 12.75
N ARG A 8 -54.62 -16.70 12.08
CA ARG A 8 -53.27 -16.45 11.56
C ARG A 8 -52.35 -16.27 12.77
N ASP A 9 -51.22 -16.97 12.72
CA ASP A 9 -50.16 -16.83 13.71
C ASP A 9 -49.63 -15.39 13.60
N GLU A 10 -49.98 -14.53 14.55
CA GLU A 10 -49.57 -13.11 14.57
C GLU A 10 -48.05 -12.97 14.72
N ASN A 11 -47.33 -14.04 15.02
CA ASN A 11 -45.88 -14.15 15.09
C ASN A 11 -45.24 -14.74 13.81
N ALA A 12 -46.01 -15.13 12.80
CA ALA A 12 -45.44 -15.59 11.55
C ALA A 12 -44.78 -14.42 10.83
N LEU A 13 -43.45 -14.44 10.73
CA LEU A 13 -42.70 -13.47 9.94
C LEU A 13 -43.23 -13.45 8.50
N PRO A 14 -43.33 -12.26 7.84
CA PRO A 14 -43.64 -12.21 6.43
C PRO A 14 -42.66 -13.11 5.64
N GLU A 15 -43.15 -13.85 4.67
CA GLU A 15 -42.40 -14.81 3.87
C GLU A 15 -41.06 -14.25 3.36
N ARG A 16 -41.02 -12.95 3.03
CA ARG A 16 -39.82 -12.20 2.66
C ARG A 16 -38.76 -12.09 3.75
N LEU A 17 -39.16 -11.93 5.04
CA LEU A 17 -38.25 -11.87 6.18
C LEU A 17 -37.66 -13.24 6.50
N THR A 18 -38.36 -14.34 6.19
CA THR A 18 -37.89 -15.70 6.39
C THR A 18 -36.61 -15.97 5.61
N ARG A 19 -36.55 -15.54 4.32
CA ARG A 19 -35.35 -15.65 3.48
C ARG A 19 -34.13 -14.98 4.13
N TYR A 20 -34.26 -13.71 4.57
CA TYR A 20 -33.13 -13.01 5.22
C TYR A 20 -32.67 -13.68 6.51
N ARG A 21 -33.60 -14.31 7.25
CA ARG A 21 -33.29 -15.02 8.48
C ARG A 21 -32.56 -16.34 8.24
N GLU A 22 -32.80 -16.97 7.11
CA GLU A 22 -32.15 -18.23 6.72
C GLU A 22 -30.74 -17.96 6.13
N GLU A 23 -30.59 -16.90 5.37
CA GLU A 23 -29.33 -16.57 4.68
C GLU A 23 -28.33 -15.78 5.54
N LEU A 24 -28.79 -15.11 6.60
CA LEU A 24 -27.96 -14.24 7.46
C LEU A 24 -27.88 -14.81 8.88
N ASN A 25 -26.73 -14.58 9.52
CA ASN A 25 -26.64 -14.83 10.96
C ASN A 25 -27.44 -13.78 11.76
N ALA A 26 -27.62 -14.01 13.07
CA ALA A 26 -28.42 -13.14 13.92
C ALA A 26 -27.87 -11.68 13.99
N GLU A 27 -26.53 -11.49 13.93
CA GLU A 27 -25.91 -10.18 13.96
C GLU A 27 -26.19 -9.43 12.64
N GLN A 28 -25.92 -10.08 11.51
CA GLN A 28 -26.16 -9.55 10.17
C GLN A 28 -27.65 -9.24 9.97
N PHE A 29 -28.54 -10.15 10.39
CA PHE A 29 -29.98 -9.95 10.28
C PHE A 29 -30.45 -8.69 11.02
N ARG A 30 -29.96 -8.44 12.26
CA ARG A 30 -30.28 -7.23 13.02
C ARG A 30 -29.85 -5.97 12.28
N VAL A 31 -28.65 -5.95 11.65
CA VAL A 31 -28.17 -4.82 10.84
C VAL A 31 -29.04 -4.61 9.62
N VAL A 32 -29.34 -5.69 8.88
CA VAL A 32 -30.12 -5.64 7.64
C VAL A 32 -31.53 -5.13 7.88
N THR A 33 -32.15 -5.47 9.00
CA THR A 33 -33.51 -5.07 9.36
C THR A 33 -33.57 -3.85 10.29
N ALA A 34 -32.43 -3.18 10.55
CA ALA A 34 -32.37 -2.01 11.42
C ALA A 34 -33.35 -0.91 11.02
N LEU A 35 -33.88 -0.17 12.00
CA LEU A 35 -34.74 0.97 11.75
C LEU A 35 -33.99 2.10 11.06
N PRO A 36 -34.69 2.98 10.29
CA PRO A 36 -34.08 4.14 9.65
C PRO A 36 -33.60 5.16 10.69
N LYS A 37 -32.33 5.09 11.06
CA LYS A 37 -31.62 6.02 11.95
C LYS A 37 -30.12 5.92 11.76
N ALA A 38 -29.36 6.82 12.37
CA ALA A 38 -27.91 6.71 12.38
C ALA A 38 -27.47 5.38 12.99
N SER A 39 -26.60 4.66 12.32
CA SER A 39 -26.13 3.34 12.70
C SER A 39 -24.64 3.17 12.40
N LEU A 40 -23.88 2.72 13.38
CA LEU A 40 -22.50 2.32 13.23
C LEU A 40 -22.39 0.79 13.29
N VAL A 41 -21.93 0.17 12.24
CA VAL A 41 -21.71 -1.26 12.19
C VAL A 41 -20.20 -1.52 12.31
N VAL A 42 -19.77 -1.88 13.52
CA VAL A 42 -18.39 -2.29 13.80
C VAL A 42 -18.24 -3.75 13.39
N ALA A 43 -17.61 -3.97 12.25
CA ALA A 43 -17.56 -5.29 11.62
C ALA A 43 -16.12 -5.74 11.45
N GLY A 44 -15.69 -6.76 12.19
CA GLY A 44 -14.32 -7.27 12.11
C GLY A 44 -13.95 -7.88 10.77
N ALA A 45 -12.67 -8.24 10.64
CA ALA A 45 -12.18 -8.95 9.45
C ALA A 45 -12.98 -10.24 9.23
N GLY A 46 -13.33 -10.58 7.98
CA GLY A 46 -13.99 -11.85 7.65
C GLY A 46 -15.43 -12.04 8.17
N THR A 47 -16.09 -10.99 8.69
CA THR A 47 -17.45 -11.07 9.23
C THR A 47 -18.57 -10.83 8.22
N GLY A 48 -18.20 -10.58 6.96
CA GLY A 48 -19.17 -10.35 5.89
C GLY A 48 -19.73 -8.92 5.83
N LYS A 49 -18.91 -7.88 6.11
CA LYS A 49 -19.26 -6.46 5.96
C LYS A 49 -20.00 -6.17 4.66
N THR A 50 -19.35 -6.45 3.54
CA THR A 50 -19.89 -6.21 2.19
C THR A 50 -21.20 -6.99 1.93
N ARG A 51 -21.30 -8.22 2.45
CA ARG A 51 -22.53 -9.00 2.39
C ARG A 51 -23.65 -8.27 3.13
N THR A 52 -23.40 -7.86 4.37
CA THR A 52 -24.41 -7.22 5.22
C THR A 52 -24.94 -5.93 4.61
N ILE A 53 -24.07 -5.04 4.11
CA ILE A 53 -24.51 -3.78 3.49
C ILE A 53 -25.29 -4.04 2.17
N THR A 54 -24.87 -5.04 1.39
CA THR A 54 -25.56 -5.43 0.16
C THR A 54 -26.98 -5.94 0.45
N TYR A 55 -27.12 -6.81 1.47
CA TYR A 55 -28.42 -7.30 1.93
C TYR A 55 -29.28 -6.17 2.51
N ARG A 56 -28.69 -5.19 3.19
CA ARG A 56 -29.42 -4.00 3.66
C ARG A 56 -30.02 -3.21 2.51
N VAL A 57 -29.26 -2.96 1.45
CA VAL A 57 -29.76 -2.28 0.24
C VAL A 57 -30.90 -3.09 -0.41
N ALA A 58 -30.72 -4.40 -0.56
CA ALA A 58 -31.76 -5.28 -1.10
C ALA A 58 -33.03 -5.24 -0.24
N TYR A 59 -32.91 -5.33 1.05
CA TYR A 59 -34.01 -5.23 2.00
C TYR A 59 -34.77 -3.91 1.88
N LEU A 60 -34.07 -2.76 1.79
CA LEU A 60 -34.71 -1.44 1.63
C LEU A 60 -35.52 -1.36 0.35
N ILE A 61 -35.00 -1.88 -0.77
CA ILE A 61 -35.74 -1.92 -2.05
C ILE A 61 -36.99 -2.80 -1.93
N GLU A 62 -36.89 -3.96 -1.29
CA GLU A 62 -38.02 -4.87 -1.08
C GLU A 62 -39.07 -4.29 -0.09
N GLN A 63 -38.68 -3.39 0.80
CA GLN A 63 -39.58 -2.64 1.64
C GLN A 63 -40.24 -1.44 0.90
N GLY A 64 -39.95 -1.27 -0.39
CA GLY A 64 -40.58 -0.24 -1.23
C GLY A 64 -39.81 1.08 -1.27
N VAL A 65 -38.58 1.14 -0.73
CA VAL A 65 -37.73 2.33 -0.87
C VAL A 65 -37.30 2.44 -2.33
N SER A 66 -37.53 3.61 -2.93
CA SER A 66 -37.09 3.87 -4.30
C SER A 66 -35.56 3.83 -4.39
N PRO A 67 -34.94 3.11 -5.35
CA PRO A 67 -33.50 3.06 -5.54
C PRO A 67 -32.82 4.42 -5.63
N GLN A 68 -33.51 5.44 -6.17
CA GLN A 68 -32.99 6.81 -6.28
C GLN A 68 -32.83 7.53 -4.93
N LYS A 69 -33.44 7.00 -3.86
CA LYS A 69 -33.35 7.53 -2.49
C LYS A 69 -32.23 6.89 -1.67
N ILE A 70 -31.49 5.97 -2.28
CA ILE A 70 -30.39 5.24 -1.65
C ILE A 70 -29.07 5.78 -2.20
N LEU A 71 -28.21 6.27 -1.30
CA LEU A 71 -26.80 6.56 -1.57
C LEU A 71 -25.95 5.42 -0.98
N LEU A 72 -25.13 4.77 -1.83
CA LEU A 72 -24.21 3.72 -1.44
C LEU A 72 -22.77 4.13 -1.80
N ALA A 73 -22.02 4.63 -0.83
CA ALA A 73 -20.64 5.04 -1.02
C ALA A 73 -19.65 3.95 -0.60
N THR A 74 -18.60 3.75 -1.38
CA THR A 74 -17.51 2.79 -1.10
C THR A 74 -16.17 3.34 -1.56
N PHE A 75 -15.07 2.67 -1.17
CA PHE A 75 -13.73 3.16 -1.44
C PHE A 75 -13.25 2.90 -2.89
N THR A 76 -13.70 1.82 -3.55
CA THR A 76 -13.24 1.46 -4.89
C THR A 76 -14.38 1.24 -5.87
N ASN A 77 -14.14 1.57 -7.16
CA ASN A 77 -15.10 1.33 -8.23
C ASN A 77 -15.42 -0.16 -8.41
N ARG A 78 -14.45 -1.05 -8.16
CA ARG A 78 -14.65 -2.50 -8.21
C ARG A 78 -15.65 -2.95 -7.14
N ALA A 79 -15.46 -2.51 -5.89
CA ALA A 79 -16.37 -2.83 -4.80
C ALA A 79 -17.79 -2.32 -5.07
N ALA A 80 -17.93 -1.08 -5.57
CA ALA A 80 -19.22 -0.52 -5.94
C ALA A 80 -19.96 -1.36 -7.01
N ARG A 81 -19.25 -1.72 -8.08
CA ARG A 81 -19.82 -2.56 -9.16
C ARG A 81 -20.25 -3.92 -8.64
N GLU A 82 -19.42 -4.55 -7.82
CA GLU A 82 -19.72 -5.86 -7.24
C GLU A 82 -20.92 -5.81 -6.29
N MET A 83 -20.99 -4.79 -5.42
CA MET A 83 -22.14 -4.59 -4.54
C MET A 83 -23.44 -4.41 -5.32
N LEU A 84 -23.46 -3.54 -6.34
CA LEU A 84 -24.64 -3.30 -7.15
C LEU A 84 -25.09 -4.57 -7.90
N ARG A 85 -24.15 -5.35 -8.46
CA ARG A 85 -24.44 -6.64 -9.10
C ARG A 85 -25.05 -7.63 -8.09
N ARG A 86 -24.54 -7.69 -6.86
CA ARG A 86 -25.09 -8.55 -5.81
C ARG A 86 -26.51 -8.11 -5.40
N VAL A 87 -26.77 -6.80 -5.32
CA VAL A 87 -28.12 -6.27 -5.06
C VAL A 87 -29.07 -6.66 -6.18
N GLU A 88 -28.65 -6.55 -7.44
CA GLU A 88 -29.44 -6.96 -8.61
C GLU A 88 -29.80 -8.45 -8.54
N ASN A 89 -28.83 -9.31 -8.25
CA ASN A 89 -29.03 -10.75 -8.09
C ASN A 89 -29.99 -11.07 -6.94
N LEU A 90 -29.93 -10.34 -5.83
CA LEU A 90 -30.77 -10.55 -4.66
C LEU A 90 -32.22 -10.11 -4.90
N THR A 91 -32.41 -8.98 -5.57
CA THR A 91 -33.74 -8.37 -5.75
C THR A 91 -34.44 -8.76 -7.05
N GLY A 92 -33.69 -9.26 -8.03
CA GLY A 92 -34.20 -9.46 -9.41
C GLY A 92 -34.61 -8.14 -10.10
N SER A 93 -34.29 -7.00 -9.52
CA SER A 93 -34.75 -5.68 -9.98
C SER A 93 -33.79 -5.08 -11.00
N GLN A 94 -34.29 -4.76 -12.20
CA GLN A 94 -33.54 -4.01 -13.20
C GLN A 94 -33.36 -2.53 -12.85
N ASN A 95 -33.98 -2.02 -11.78
CA ASN A 95 -33.85 -0.63 -11.37
C ASN A 95 -32.64 -0.32 -10.45
N VAL A 96 -31.80 -1.31 -10.17
CA VAL A 96 -30.60 -1.14 -9.31
C VAL A 96 -29.64 -0.08 -9.86
N HIS A 97 -29.57 0.10 -11.18
CA HIS A 97 -28.78 1.16 -11.82
C HIS A 97 -29.18 2.58 -11.41
N LYS A 98 -30.37 2.76 -10.80
CA LYS A 98 -30.84 4.07 -10.28
C LYS A 98 -30.35 4.39 -8.88
N ILE A 99 -29.70 3.43 -8.18
CA ILE A 99 -29.02 3.67 -6.91
C ILE A 99 -27.87 4.62 -7.16
N TRP A 100 -27.70 5.60 -6.29
CA TRP A 100 -26.51 6.45 -6.29
C TRP A 100 -25.32 5.67 -5.69
N GLY A 101 -24.81 4.68 -6.46
CA GLY A 101 -23.76 3.78 -6.04
C GLY A 101 -22.43 4.12 -6.69
N GLY A 102 -21.36 4.20 -5.89
CA GLY A 102 -20.02 4.46 -6.40
C GLY A 102 -19.02 4.90 -5.34
N THR A 103 -17.85 5.32 -5.83
CA THR A 103 -16.89 6.05 -4.99
C THR A 103 -17.38 7.47 -4.73
N PHE A 104 -16.89 8.09 -3.66
CA PHE A 104 -17.19 9.51 -3.38
C PHE A 104 -16.93 10.40 -4.58
N HIS A 105 -15.80 10.23 -5.26
CA HIS A 105 -15.42 11.00 -6.46
C HIS A 105 -16.42 10.82 -7.62
N ARG A 106 -16.90 9.60 -7.86
CA ARG A 106 -17.90 9.32 -8.87
C ARG A 106 -19.22 10.05 -8.56
N ILE A 107 -19.67 9.98 -7.32
CA ILE A 107 -20.91 10.62 -6.88
C ILE A 107 -20.76 12.15 -6.96
N ALA A 108 -19.64 12.70 -6.49
CA ALA A 108 -19.30 14.10 -6.60
C ALA A 108 -19.35 14.58 -8.05
N ASN A 109 -18.71 13.86 -8.97
CA ASN A 109 -18.72 14.20 -10.39
C ASN A 109 -20.13 14.22 -10.97
N LEU A 110 -21.00 13.25 -10.63
CA LEU A 110 -22.39 13.21 -11.10
C LEU A 110 -23.20 14.42 -10.62
N ILE A 111 -22.99 14.88 -9.39
CA ILE A 111 -23.65 16.05 -8.82
C ILE A 111 -23.09 17.33 -9.42
N LEU A 112 -21.76 17.45 -9.49
CA LEU A 112 -21.10 18.64 -10.04
C LEU A 112 -21.42 18.86 -11.52
N ARG A 113 -21.52 17.81 -12.35
CA ARG A 113 -21.95 17.95 -13.76
C ARG A 113 -23.30 18.65 -13.90
N LYS A 114 -24.17 18.54 -12.90
CA LYS A 114 -25.49 19.21 -12.92
C LYS A 114 -25.45 20.64 -12.36
N HIS A 115 -24.52 20.93 -11.45
CA HIS A 115 -24.56 22.16 -10.65
C HIS A 115 -23.25 22.98 -10.67
N ALA A 116 -22.25 22.60 -11.48
CA ALA A 116 -20.96 23.27 -11.55
C ALA A 116 -21.07 24.77 -11.78
N VAL A 117 -22.03 25.22 -12.59
CA VAL A 117 -22.27 26.64 -12.89
C VAL A 117 -22.57 27.44 -11.61
N SER A 118 -23.22 26.84 -10.63
CA SER A 118 -23.54 27.52 -9.35
C SER A 118 -22.32 27.83 -8.50
N ILE A 119 -21.18 27.22 -8.79
CA ILE A 119 -19.90 27.40 -8.06
C ILE A 119 -18.78 27.95 -8.94
N GLY A 120 -19.11 28.43 -10.16
CA GLY A 120 -18.20 29.13 -11.04
C GLY A 120 -17.37 28.23 -11.97
N PHE A 121 -17.87 27.03 -12.32
CA PHE A 121 -17.36 26.17 -13.37
C PHE A 121 -18.44 25.89 -14.40
N ASP A 122 -18.06 25.65 -15.64
CA ASP A 122 -19.01 25.15 -16.63
C ASP A 122 -19.26 23.65 -16.42
N SER A 123 -20.43 23.17 -16.85
CA SER A 123 -20.82 21.76 -16.68
C SER A 123 -19.94 20.78 -17.47
N ASN A 124 -19.21 21.25 -18.49
CA ASN A 124 -18.32 20.48 -19.35
C ASN A 124 -16.85 20.51 -18.88
N TYR A 125 -16.57 20.84 -17.61
CA TYR A 125 -15.20 20.88 -17.08
C TYR A 125 -14.45 19.56 -17.37
N SER A 126 -13.13 19.66 -17.59
CA SER A 126 -12.24 18.51 -17.71
C SER A 126 -11.75 18.07 -16.35
N ILE A 127 -11.52 16.76 -16.20
CA ILE A 127 -10.90 16.21 -14.98
C ILE A 127 -9.46 15.90 -15.32
N LEU A 128 -8.55 16.52 -14.60
CA LEU A 128 -7.12 16.25 -14.70
C LEU A 128 -6.79 14.93 -14.00
N ASP A 129 -6.07 14.06 -14.67
CA ASP A 129 -5.44 12.92 -14.01
C ASP A 129 -4.19 13.36 -13.23
N ALA A 130 -3.49 12.40 -12.60
CA ALA A 130 -2.33 12.72 -11.78
C ALA A 130 -1.14 13.26 -12.60
N GLU A 131 -1.01 12.89 -13.87
CA GLU A 131 0.05 13.37 -14.76
C GLU A 131 -0.30 14.78 -15.26
N ASP A 132 -1.52 14.98 -15.74
CA ASP A 132 -2.02 16.29 -16.16
C ASP A 132 -1.95 17.33 -15.02
N ALA A 133 -2.31 16.93 -13.78
CA ALA A 133 -2.24 17.81 -12.62
C ALA A 133 -0.81 18.23 -12.30
N ARG A 134 0.18 17.34 -12.43
CA ARG A 134 1.60 17.66 -12.27
C ARG A 134 2.10 18.63 -13.33
N ASP A 135 1.74 18.37 -14.59
CA ASP A 135 2.10 19.28 -15.68
C ASP A 135 1.49 20.66 -15.49
N PHE A 136 0.24 20.71 -15.01
CA PHE A 136 -0.44 21.96 -14.70
C PHE A 136 0.22 22.71 -13.53
N ILE A 137 0.64 22.01 -12.47
CA ILE A 137 1.41 22.60 -11.37
C ILE A 137 2.75 23.14 -11.88
N ASN A 138 3.42 22.44 -12.79
CA ASN A 138 4.67 22.92 -13.36
C ASN A 138 4.49 24.28 -14.08
N VAL A 139 3.40 24.44 -14.83
CA VAL A 139 3.03 25.73 -15.43
C VAL A 139 2.80 26.80 -14.36
N CYS A 140 2.16 26.45 -13.24
CA CYS A 140 1.93 27.39 -12.13
C CYS A 140 3.23 27.81 -11.42
N VAL A 141 4.21 26.91 -11.32
CA VAL A 141 5.55 27.20 -10.78
C VAL A 141 6.28 28.24 -11.66
N ASP A 142 6.22 28.07 -12.99
CA ASP A 142 6.81 29.00 -13.94
C ASP A 142 6.14 30.38 -13.83
N GLU A 143 4.81 30.44 -13.73
CA GLU A 143 4.05 31.66 -13.57
C GLU A 143 4.29 32.37 -12.24
N ALA A 144 4.51 31.62 -11.17
CA ALA A 144 4.88 32.16 -9.89
C ALA A 144 6.25 32.88 -9.93
N GLY A 145 7.01 32.79 -11.03
CA GLY A 145 8.32 33.37 -11.20
C GLY A 145 9.35 32.79 -10.24
N ILE A 146 9.20 31.53 -9.87
CA ILE A 146 10.09 30.86 -8.94
C ILE A 146 11.32 30.39 -9.71
N ASP A 147 12.50 30.90 -9.31
CA ASP A 147 13.76 30.39 -9.84
C ASP A 147 14.06 29.00 -9.22
N THR A 148 13.56 27.96 -9.86
CA THR A 148 13.78 26.58 -9.47
C THR A 148 15.25 26.15 -9.54
N LYS A 149 16.12 26.95 -10.17
CA LYS A 149 17.56 26.68 -10.32
C LYS A 149 18.37 27.28 -9.19
N ALA A 150 18.00 28.49 -8.74
CA ALA A 150 18.67 29.18 -7.64
C ALA A 150 18.28 28.64 -6.26
N LYS A 151 17.03 28.23 -6.12
CA LYS A 151 16.51 27.56 -4.91
C LYS A 151 15.95 26.22 -5.34
N ARG A 152 16.39 25.14 -4.74
CA ARG A 152 15.89 23.78 -5.01
C ARG A 152 14.43 23.67 -4.60
N PHE A 153 13.55 24.12 -5.48
CA PHE A 153 12.11 24.02 -5.30
C PHE A 153 11.66 22.57 -5.49
N PRO A 154 10.66 22.08 -4.71
CA PRO A 154 10.15 20.72 -4.87
C PRO A 154 9.59 20.49 -6.27
N LYS A 155 9.73 19.26 -6.77
CA LYS A 155 9.15 18.89 -8.06
C LYS A 155 7.62 18.89 -8.00
N PRO A 156 6.94 18.99 -9.16
CA PRO A 156 5.48 19.04 -9.23
C PRO A 156 4.78 17.92 -8.48
N GLU A 157 5.34 16.70 -8.46
CA GLU A 157 4.81 15.57 -7.72
C GLU A 157 4.73 15.84 -6.21
N VAL A 158 5.79 16.42 -5.65
CA VAL A 158 5.84 16.74 -4.21
C VAL A 158 4.93 17.92 -3.89
N VAL A 159 4.86 18.92 -4.77
CA VAL A 159 3.93 20.05 -4.61
C VAL A 159 2.48 19.55 -4.64
N GLN A 160 2.16 18.68 -5.60
CA GLN A 160 0.84 18.05 -5.69
C GLN A 160 0.47 17.29 -4.42
N ASP A 161 1.41 16.50 -3.87
CA ASP A 161 1.16 15.75 -2.64
C ASP A 161 0.95 16.65 -1.42
N ILE A 162 1.73 17.73 -1.30
CA ILE A 162 1.53 18.73 -0.25
C ILE A 162 0.13 19.35 -0.33
N ILE A 163 -0.29 19.79 -1.52
CA ILE A 163 -1.61 20.41 -1.75
C ILE A 163 -2.72 19.40 -1.49
N SER A 164 -2.60 18.20 -2.06
CA SER A 164 -3.58 17.13 -1.89
C SER A 164 -3.75 16.73 -0.42
N TYR A 165 -2.64 16.54 0.30
CA TYR A 165 -2.71 16.21 1.71
C TYR A 165 -3.35 17.33 2.56
N ALA A 166 -2.99 18.58 2.31
CA ALA A 166 -3.59 19.74 2.97
C ALA A 166 -5.11 19.77 2.77
N ASN A 167 -5.56 19.57 1.53
CA ASN A 167 -6.97 19.55 1.17
C ASN A 167 -7.74 18.39 1.80
N ASN A 168 -7.18 17.18 1.79
CA ASN A 168 -7.85 15.97 2.30
C ASN A 168 -7.90 15.89 3.83
N THR A 169 -6.99 16.58 4.52
CA THR A 169 -6.91 16.62 5.99
C THR A 169 -7.41 17.93 6.59
N ASP A 170 -7.78 18.91 5.75
CA ASP A 170 -8.19 20.25 6.19
C ASP A 170 -7.14 20.93 7.07
N GLN A 171 -5.85 20.80 6.66
CA GLN A 171 -4.71 21.41 7.33
C GLN A 171 -4.13 22.52 6.48
N PRO A 172 -3.59 23.62 7.09
CA PRO A 172 -2.83 24.61 6.37
C PRO A 172 -1.60 24.00 5.68
N ILE A 173 -1.24 24.49 4.49
CA ILE A 173 -0.04 24.04 3.75
C ILE A 173 1.20 24.19 4.62
N GLU A 174 1.28 25.25 5.42
CA GLU A 174 2.36 25.54 6.35
C GLU A 174 2.59 24.35 7.31
N ASP A 175 1.53 23.86 7.93
CA ASP A 175 1.61 22.74 8.88
C ASP A 175 2.00 21.44 8.18
N VAL A 176 1.49 21.20 6.98
CA VAL A 176 1.86 20.03 6.18
C VAL A 176 3.33 20.05 5.81
N VAL A 177 3.85 21.21 5.37
CA VAL A 177 5.27 21.37 5.01
C VAL A 177 6.16 21.14 6.25
N ILE A 178 5.87 21.79 7.37
CA ILE A 178 6.67 21.67 8.60
C ILE A 178 6.68 20.21 9.11
N ASN A 179 5.54 19.56 9.12
CA ASN A 179 5.41 18.22 9.74
C ASN A 179 5.86 17.08 8.82
N ARG A 180 5.63 17.18 7.50
CA ARG A 180 5.92 16.08 6.55
C ARG A 180 7.09 16.36 5.63
N TYR A 181 7.35 17.64 5.32
CA TYR A 181 8.37 18.06 4.36
C TYR A 181 9.29 19.14 4.93
N PRO A 182 9.89 18.94 6.13
CA PRO A 182 10.66 19.96 6.84
C PRO A 182 11.83 20.53 6.00
N TYR A 183 12.33 19.74 5.04
CA TYR A 183 13.34 20.19 4.08
C TYR A 183 12.88 21.41 3.25
N PHE A 184 11.57 21.53 2.97
CA PHE A 184 10.99 22.63 2.20
C PHE A 184 10.40 23.75 3.06
N GLU A 185 10.56 23.70 4.38
CA GLU A 185 10.07 24.76 5.28
C GLU A 185 10.45 26.19 4.84
N PRO A 186 11.71 26.47 4.39
CA PRO A 186 12.08 27.80 3.89
C PRO A 186 11.36 28.24 2.61
N LEU A 187 10.68 27.32 1.92
CA LEU A 187 9.99 27.53 0.65
C LEU A 187 8.45 27.55 0.80
N THR A 188 7.94 27.47 2.03
CA THR A 188 6.51 27.37 2.32
C THR A 188 5.69 28.47 1.65
N GLN A 189 6.16 29.71 1.66
CA GLN A 189 5.46 30.85 1.02
C GLN A 189 5.39 30.71 -0.49
N GLN A 190 6.44 30.17 -1.12
CA GLN A 190 6.47 29.93 -2.55
C GLN A 190 5.50 28.78 -2.92
N ILE A 191 5.46 27.71 -2.13
CA ILE A 191 4.54 26.59 -2.33
C ILE A 191 3.09 27.10 -2.21
N ARG A 192 2.78 27.89 -1.20
CA ARG A 192 1.46 28.53 -1.05
C ARG A 192 1.09 29.41 -2.22
N ARG A 193 2.06 30.19 -2.76
CA ARG A 193 1.83 31.00 -3.96
C ARG A 193 1.47 30.14 -5.17
N VAL A 194 2.16 29.01 -5.36
CA VAL A 194 1.84 28.05 -6.43
C VAL A 194 0.44 27.49 -6.25
N ASP A 195 0.04 27.12 -5.04
CA ASP A 195 -1.30 26.64 -4.75
C ASP A 195 -2.39 27.66 -5.10
N MET A 196 -2.20 28.92 -4.72
CA MET A 196 -3.13 30.00 -5.07
C MET A 196 -3.28 30.15 -6.60
N ILE A 197 -2.19 30.15 -7.34
CA ILE A 197 -2.20 30.23 -8.81
C ILE A 197 -2.86 28.96 -9.39
N TYR A 198 -2.58 27.79 -8.82
CA TYR A 198 -3.17 26.51 -9.24
C TYR A 198 -4.69 26.50 -9.12
N ILE A 199 -5.23 26.97 -7.99
CA ILE A 199 -6.67 27.10 -7.75
C ILE A 199 -7.31 28.08 -8.75
N GLU A 200 -6.71 29.27 -8.94
CA GLU A 200 -7.21 30.30 -9.85
C GLU A 200 -7.24 29.80 -11.29
N ARG A 201 -6.14 29.26 -11.78
CA ARG A 201 -6.03 28.72 -13.12
C ARG A 201 -6.96 27.55 -13.40
N LYS A 202 -7.15 26.63 -12.44
CA LYS A 202 -8.12 25.56 -12.61
C LYS A 202 -9.53 26.10 -12.89
N ARG A 203 -9.91 27.18 -12.22
CA ARG A 203 -11.20 27.86 -12.47
C ARG A 203 -11.24 28.51 -13.85
N GLU A 204 -10.21 29.31 -14.20
CA GLU A 204 -10.14 30.00 -15.49
C GLU A 204 -10.17 29.03 -16.69
N ARG A 205 -9.54 27.87 -16.54
CA ARG A 205 -9.45 26.86 -17.60
C ARG A 205 -10.56 25.83 -17.57
N ASN A 206 -11.49 25.97 -16.64
CA ASN A 206 -12.60 25.05 -16.44
C ASN A 206 -12.14 23.59 -16.28
N VAL A 207 -11.17 23.37 -15.41
CA VAL A 207 -10.62 22.04 -15.09
C VAL A 207 -10.68 21.78 -13.59
N MET A 208 -10.84 20.52 -13.21
CA MET A 208 -10.81 20.06 -11.82
C MET A 208 -9.85 18.85 -11.73
N ASP A 209 -9.08 18.74 -10.65
CA ASP A 209 -8.42 17.50 -10.30
C ASP A 209 -9.33 16.60 -9.43
N TYR A 210 -8.82 15.46 -8.99
CA TYR A 210 -9.60 14.54 -8.15
C TYR A 210 -9.99 15.16 -6.80
N ASP A 211 -9.10 15.94 -6.17
CA ASP A 211 -9.40 16.58 -4.89
C ASP A 211 -10.48 17.66 -5.05
N ASP A 212 -10.44 18.39 -6.14
CA ASP A 212 -11.46 19.40 -6.47
C ASP A 212 -12.87 18.83 -6.54
N LEU A 213 -13.03 17.58 -6.98
CA LEU A 213 -14.37 16.96 -7.03
C LEU A 213 -15.01 16.92 -5.65
N LEU A 214 -14.23 16.57 -4.61
CA LEU A 214 -14.73 16.50 -3.25
C LEU A 214 -14.84 17.89 -2.61
N LEU A 215 -13.84 18.73 -2.79
CA LEU A 215 -13.83 20.12 -2.29
C LEU A 215 -14.99 20.93 -2.85
N ASN A 216 -15.19 20.88 -4.15
CA ASN A 216 -16.29 21.60 -4.82
C ASN A 216 -17.66 20.99 -4.51
N TRP A 217 -17.74 19.68 -4.25
CA TRP A 217 -18.98 19.09 -3.77
C TRP A 217 -19.34 19.60 -2.37
N LYS A 218 -18.39 19.59 -1.42
CA LYS A 218 -18.60 20.19 -0.09
C LYS A 218 -18.96 21.67 -0.20
N ARG A 219 -18.22 22.42 -1.00
CA ARG A 219 -18.46 23.84 -1.26
C ARG A 219 -19.87 24.11 -1.81
N LEU A 220 -20.31 23.30 -2.79
CA LEU A 220 -21.67 23.37 -3.35
C LEU A 220 -22.74 23.18 -2.28
N LEU A 221 -22.56 22.18 -1.39
CA LEU A 221 -23.51 21.91 -0.32
C LEU A 221 -23.55 23.04 0.73
N ILE A 222 -22.45 23.74 0.97
CA ILE A 222 -22.38 24.84 1.93
C ILE A 222 -22.88 26.16 1.30
N GLU A 223 -22.39 26.51 0.12
CA GLU A 223 -22.69 27.81 -0.50
C GLU A 223 -24.08 27.87 -1.16
N LYS A 224 -24.71 26.71 -1.46
CA LYS A 224 -25.99 26.60 -2.15
C LYS A 224 -26.99 25.75 -1.36
N PRO A 225 -27.58 26.32 -0.27
CA PRO A 225 -28.49 25.58 0.60
C PRO A 225 -29.71 24.99 -0.12
N GLU A 226 -30.17 25.63 -1.19
CA GLU A 226 -31.26 25.13 -2.04
C GLU A 226 -30.89 23.81 -2.73
N ILE A 227 -29.66 23.67 -3.22
CA ILE A 227 -29.16 22.43 -3.83
C ILE A 227 -28.88 21.38 -2.76
N ALA A 228 -28.26 21.78 -1.64
CA ALA A 228 -28.02 20.90 -0.50
C ALA A 228 -29.33 20.27 0.00
N ASN A 229 -30.40 21.05 0.14
CA ASN A 229 -31.72 20.57 0.57
C ASN A 229 -32.30 19.53 -0.42
N VAL A 230 -32.16 19.75 -1.73
CA VAL A 230 -32.62 18.77 -2.73
C VAL A 230 -31.98 17.41 -2.50
N TYR A 231 -30.66 17.34 -2.32
CA TYR A 231 -29.97 16.07 -2.12
C TYR A 231 -30.17 15.51 -0.72
N ALA A 232 -30.27 16.37 0.32
CA ALA A 232 -30.60 15.94 1.68
C ALA A 232 -32.02 15.34 1.77
N GLU A 233 -32.98 15.84 0.98
CA GLU A 233 -34.31 15.24 0.85
C GLU A 233 -34.31 13.96 0.03
N GLN A 234 -33.52 13.95 -1.06
CA GLN A 234 -33.44 12.80 -1.97
C GLN A 234 -32.85 11.58 -1.28
N PHE A 235 -31.74 11.73 -0.55
CA PHE A 235 -31.04 10.61 0.06
C PHE A 235 -31.64 10.23 1.41
N GLU A 236 -32.75 9.50 1.39
CA GLU A 236 -33.42 9.02 2.60
C GLU A 236 -32.58 7.96 3.33
N HIS A 237 -31.72 7.23 2.59
CA HIS A 237 -30.82 6.21 3.13
C HIS A 237 -29.40 6.42 2.60
N ILE A 238 -28.46 6.68 3.49
CA ILE A 238 -27.05 6.84 3.18
C ILE A 238 -26.31 5.66 3.79
N LEU A 239 -25.64 4.87 2.96
CA LEU A 239 -24.84 3.70 3.37
C LEU A 239 -23.40 3.92 2.92
N VAL A 240 -22.45 3.76 3.85
CA VAL A 240 -21.02 3.94 3.58
C VAL A 240 -20.26 2.71 4.02
N ASP A 241 -19.56 2.06 3.08
CA ASP A 241 -18.68 0.92 3.36
C ASP A 241 -17.25 1.39 3.60
N GLU A 242 -16.47 0.61 4.35
CA GLU A 242 -15.09 0.89 4.72
C GLU A 242 -14.89 2.31 5.32
N TYR A 243 -15.83 2.70 6.22
CA TYR A 243 -15.88 4.06 6.76
C TYR A 243 -14.62 4.48 7.53
N GLN A 244 -13.85 3.52 8.06
CA GLN A 244 -12.56 3.78 8.73
C GLN A 244 -11.48 4.32 7.78
N ASP A 245 -11.67 4.22 6.46
CA ASP A 245 -10.73 4.71 5.46
C ASP A 245 -11.13 6.08 4.89
N THR A 246 -12.24 6.66 5.36
CA THR A 246 -12.67 8.00 4.93
C THR A 246 -11.78 9.10 5.50
N ASN A 247 -11.54 10.13 4.70
CA ASN A 247 -10.91 11.37 5.17
C ASN A 247 -11.94 12.31 5.79
N LYS A 248 -11.47 13.41 6.40
CA LYS A 248 -12.32 14.41 7.05
C LYS A 248 -13.34 15.00 6.08
N LEU A 249 -12.91 15.36 4.88
CA LEU A 249 -13.76 15.96 3.84
C LEU A 249 -14.94 15.04 3.45
N GLN A 250 -14.69 13.74 3.30
CA GLN A 250 -15.73 12.76 2.98
C GLN A 250 -16.75 12.60 4.11
N ALA A 251 -16.28 12.60 5.37
CA ALA A 251 -17.16 12.52 6.51
C ALA A 251 -18.07 13.76 6.61
N GLU A 252 -17.53 14.95 6.40
CA GLU A 252 -18.28 16.21 6.42
C GLU A 252 -19.34 16.27 5.29
N ILE A 253 -19.03 15.76 4.10
CA ILE A 253 -19.99 15.64 2.99
C ILE A 253 -21.17 14.73 3.41
N ILE A 254 -20.89 13.58 4.04
CA ILE A 254 -21.95 12.70 4.54
C ILE A 254 -22.82 13.40 5.58
N ASP A 255 -22.19 14.12 6.53
CA ASP A 255 -22.92 14.85 7.57
C ASP A 255 -23.84 15.93 6.96
N LEU A 256 -23.38 16.66 5.92
CA LEU A 256 -24.20 17.65 5.20
C LEU A 256 -25.38 17.00 4.45
N LEU A 257 -25.20 15.83 3.83
CA LEU A 257 -26.26 15.12 3.14
C LEU A 257 -27.28 14.49 4.10
N ALA A 258 -26.82 14.09 5.28
CA ALA A 258 -27.65 13.43 6.29
C ALA A 258 -28.50 14.37 7.14
N ILE A 259 -28.35 15.68 6.98
CA ILE A 259 -28.91 16.70 7.90
C ILE A 259 -30.43 16.56 8.09
N LYS A 260 -31.17 16.09 7.09
CA LYS A 260 -32.61 15.99 7.09
C LYS A 260 -33.14 14.69 7.69
N HIS A 261 -32.66 13.58 7.23
CA HIS A 261 -33.17 12.25 7.63
C HIS A 261 -32.38 11.61 8.75
N LYS A 262 -31.11 12.02 8.96
CA LYS A 262 -30.17 11.43 9.92
C LYS A 262 -30.06 9.90 9.81
N ASN A 263 -30.44 9.34 8.69
CA ASN A 263 -30.47 7.91 8.43
C ASN A 263 -29.19 7.51 7.67
N VAL A 264 -28.11 7.42 8.41
CA VAL A 264 -26.78 7.08 7.92
C VAL A 264 -26.34 5.77 8.54
N MET A 265 -26.07 4.76 7.73
CA MET A 265 -25.43 3.53 8.15
C MET A 265 -23.99 3.50 7.69
N VAL A 266 -23.06 3.58 8.60
CA VAL A 266 -21.63 3.42 8.31
C VAL A 266 -21.17 2.04 8.74
N VAL A 267 -20.46 1.35 7.86
CA VAL A 267 -19.90 0.01 8.10
C VAL A 267 -18.39 0.09 8.02
N GLY A 268 -17.71 -0.45 8.99
CA GLY A 268 -16.25 -0.41 9.00
C GLY A 268 -15.63 -1.26 10.09
N ASP A 269 -14.31 -1.36 10.03
CA ASP A 269 -13.47 -2.00 11.04
C ASP A 269 -12.39 -1.02 11.49
N ASP A 270 -12.56 -0.45 12.66
CA ASP A 270 -11.58 0.46 13.26
C ASP A 270 -10.19 -0.18 13.39
N ALA A 271 -10.12 -1.50 13.59
CA ALA A 271 -8.87 -2.26 13.61
C ALA A 271 -8.21 -2.42 12.22
N GLN A 272 -8.88 -2.03 11.14
CA GLN A 272 -8.34 -2.04 9.78
C GLN A 272 -8.09 -0.63 9.21
N SER A 273 -8.08 0.41 10.04
CA SER A 273 -7.72 1.78 9.63
C SER A 273 -6.20 1.90 9.51
N ILE A 274 -5.68 1.78 8.28
CA ILE A 274 -4.23 1.72 7.96
C ILE A 274 -3.80 2.67 6.83
N PHE A 275 -4.66 3.62 6.43
CA PHE A 275 -4.40 4.56 5.34
C PHE A 275 -4.24 6.02 5.78
N ARG A 276 -3.79 6.27 7.04
CA ARG A 276 -3.54 7.61 7.55
C ARG A 276 -2.56 8.40 6.67
N TRP A 277 -1.59 7.72 6.09
CA TRP A 277 -0.63 8.32 5.17
C TRP A 277 -1.29 8.88 3.88
N ARG A 278 -2.49 8.41 3.50
CA ARG A 278 -3.33 8.94 2.42
C ARG A 278 -4.39 9.94 2.89
N GLY A 279 -4.32 10.40 4.14
CA GLY A 279 -5.29 11.32 4.71
C GLY A 279 -6.55 10.66 5.29
N ALA A 280 -6.61 9.32 5.38
CA ALA A 280 -7.68 8.66 6.12
C ALA A 280 -7.63 9.09 7.60
N GLU A 281 -8.81 9.36 8.17
CA GLU A 281 -8.91 9.88 9.52
C GLU A 281 -9.65 8.87 10.42
N PHE A 282 -8.87 8.19 11.26
CA PHE A 282 -9.40 7.18 12.20
C PHE A 282 -10.51 7.73 13.10
N THR A 283 -10.43 9.00 13.48
CA THR A 283 -11.43 9.64 14.35
C THR A 283 -12.81 9.69 13.70
N ASN A 284 -12.92 9.60 12.38
CA ASN A 284 -14.21 9.59 11.68
C ASN A 284 -15.11 8.44 12.14
N ILE A 285 -14.59 7.22 12.22
CA ILE A 285 -15.35 6.06 12.68
C ILE A 285 -15.45 6.07 14.22
N TYR A 286 -14.34 6.40 14.92
CA TYR A 286 -14.27 6.33 16.37
C TYR A 286 -15.20 7.36 17.05
N GLU A 287 -15.32 8.55 16.48
CA GLU A 287 -16.15 9.63 16.99
C GLU A 287 -17.53 9.72 16.33
N PHE A 288 -17.88 8.80 15.44
CA PHE A 288 -19.21 8.76 14.83
C PHE A 288 -20.35 8.79 15.85
N PRO A 289 -20.31 8.04 16.97
CA PRO A 289 -21.35 8.12 18.00
C PRO A 289 -21.45 9.50 18.69
N LYS A 290 -20.38 10.29 18.73
CA LYS A 290 -20.41 11.65 19.26
C LYS A 290 -21.11 12.63 18.30
N ARG A 291 -20.89 12.45 16.98
CA ARG A 291 -21.55 13.25 15.95
C ARG A 291 -23.03 12.90 15.78
N TYR A 292 -23.38 11.64 16.02
CA TYR A 292 -24.74 11.12 16.01
C TYR A 292 -25.09 10.48 17.36
N PRO A 293 -25.47 11.28 18.38
CA PRO A 293 -25.68 10.76 19.75
C PRO A 293 -26.75 9.68 19.86
N GLU A 294 -27.72 9.66 18.95
CA GLU A 294 -28.80 8.65 18.90
C GLU A 294 -28.44 7.44 18.02
N CYS A 295 -27.17 7.32 17.59
CA CYS A 295 -26.79 6.22 16.72
C CYS A 295 -26.85 4.87 17.46
N GLU A 296 -27.26 3.84 16.75
CA GLU A 296 -27.20 2.47 17.22
C GLU A 296 -25.90 1.81 16.78
N ILE A 297 -25.20 1.20 17.73
CA ILE A 297 -23.95 0.50 17.44
C ILE A 297 -24.24 -0.99 17.33
N TYR A 298 -23.99 -1.55 16.15
CA TYR A 298 -24.05 -2.97 15.87
C TYR A 298 -22.63 -3.54 15.81
N LYS A 299 -22.46 -4.80 16.23
CA LYS A 299 -21.21 -5.54 16.12
C LYS A 299 -21.40 -6.76 15.25
N LEU A 300 -20.48 -6.99 14.33
CA LEU A 300 -20.35 -8.23 13.59
C LEU A 300 -19.06 -8.92 14.05
N GLU A 301 -19.20 -9.93 14.89
CA GLU A 301 -18.08 -10.64 15.52
C GLU A 301 -17.92 -12.06 15.00
N THR A 302 -18.93 -12.60 14.32
CA THR A 302 -18.91 -13.92 13.70
C THR A 302 -18.03 -13.93 12.46
N ASN A 303 -16.86 -14.61 12.53
CA ASN A 303 -15.88 -14.71 11.45
C ASN A 303 -16.04 -16.00 10.64
N TYR A 304 -16.08 -15.85 9.31
CA TYR A 304 -16.24 -16.94 8.33
C TYR A 304 -14.93 -17.31 7.63
N ARG A 305 -13.85 -16.55 7.86
CA ARG A 305 -12.59 -16.66 7.13
C ARG A 305 -11.58 -17.57 7.81
N SER A 306 -11.24 -17.25 9.03
CA SER A 306 -10.04 -17.78 9.71
C SER A 306 -10.39 -18.83 10.77
N THR A 307 -9.41 -19.68 11.09
CA THR A 307 -9.50 -20.65 12.19
C THR A 307 -9.53 -19.97 13.56
N PRO A 308 -10.01 -20.66 14.62
CA PRO A 308 -10.02 -20.12 15.99
C PRO A 308 -8.65 -19.70 16.50
N GLU A 309 -7.60 -20.43 16.12
CA GLU A 309 -6.22 -20.20 16.57
C GLU A 309 -5.70 -18.88 16.02
N ILE A 310 -5.91 -18.60 14.72
CA ILE A 310 -5.53 -17.33 14.09
C ILE A 310 -6.29 -16.16 14.72
N LEU A 311 -7.60 -16.33 14.94
CA LEU A 311 -8.41 -15.28 15.56
C LEU A 311 -8.06 -15.06 17.02
N GLY A 312 -7.69 -16.09 17.75
CA GLY A 312 -7.20 -15.99 19.13
C GLY A 312 -5.99 -15.05 19.20
N LEU A 313 -5.02 -15.25 18.34
CA LEU A 313 -3.84 -14.39 18.23
C LEU A 313 -4.22 -12.96 17.82
N ALA A 314 -5.05 -12.80 16.79
CA ALA A 314 -5.45 -11.48 16.28
C ALA A 314 -6.22 -10.67 17.32
N ASN A 315 -7.18 -11.30 18.04
CA ASN A 315 -7.96 -10.65 19.09
C ASN A 315 -7.08 -10.15 20.24
N VAL A 316 -6.15 -10.98 20.73
CA VAL A 316 -5.27 -10.60 21.84
C VAL A 316 -4.32 -9.49 21.42
N SER A 317 -3.75 -9.58 20.23
CA SER A 317 -2.82 -8.57 19.72
C SER A 317 -3.50 -7.20 19.58
N ILE A 318 -4.67 -7.12 18.93
CA ILE A 318 -5.35 -5.83 18.70
C ILE A 318 -5.92 -5.23 20.00
N ALA A 319 -6.21 -6.04 21.01
CA ALA A 319 -6.72 -5.58 22.31
C ALA A 319 -5.75 -4.62 23.04
N ASN A 320 -4.48 -4.60 22.68
CA ASN A 320 -3.48 -3.68 23.22
C ASN A 320 -3.62 -2.24 22.71
N ASN A 321 -4.41 -1.97 21.66
CA ASN A 321 -4.75 -0.61 21.26
C ASN A 321 -5.75 0.02 22.24
N ARG A 322 -5.52 1.29 22.59
CA ARG A 322 -6.35 2.03 23.51
C ARG A 322 -7.60 2.61 22.84
N LYS A 323 -7.41 3.15 21.63
CA LYS A 323 -8.48 3.75 20.84
C LYS A 323 -9.08 2.71 19.92
N GLN A 324 -10.12 2.00 20.37
CA GLN A 324 -10.81 0.99 19.56
C GLN A 324 -12.21 0.70 20.10
N PHE A 325 -13.08 0.14 19.26
CA PHE A 325 -14.33 -0.45 19.69
C PHE A 325 -14.08 -1.87 20.22
N PRO A 326 -14.54 -2.19 21.44
CA PRO A 326 -14.39 -3.54 21.98
C PRO A 326 -15.13 -4.56 21.09
N LYS A 327 -14.40 -5.51 20.53
CA LYS A 327 -14.94 -6.62 19.73
C LYS A 327 -14.04 -7.85 19.89
N VAL A 328 -14.65 -9.04 19.78
CA VAL A 328 -13.94 -10.32 19.84
C VAL A 328 -14.43 -11.20 18.68
N LEU A 329 -13.56 -11.45 17.71
CA LEU A 329 -13.91 -12.29 16.57
C LEU A 329 -14.07 -13.75 16.99
N GLN A 330 -15.16 -14.39 16.56
CA GLN A 330 -15.50 -15.78 16.85
C GLN A 330 -15.53 -16.57 15.53
N ALA A 331 -14.70 -17.60 15.42
CA ALA A 331 -14.67 -18.45 14.24
C ALA A 331 -15.90 -19.33 14.11
N ILE A 332 -16.47 -19.40 12.91
CA ILE A 332 -17.38 -20.49 12.55
C ILE A 332 -16.59 -21.74 12.13
N LYS A 333 -15.43 -21.54 11.52
CA LYS A 333 -14.55 -22.65 11.16
C LYS A 333 -14.18 -23.45 12.41
N LYS A 334 -14.10 -24.77 12.24
CA LYS A 334 -13.54 -25.64 13.27
C LYS A 334 -12.04 -25.53 13.29
N SER A 335 -11.44 -25.73 14.46
CA SER A 335 -10.00 -25.90 14.58
C SER A 335 -9.50 -27.00 13.65
N LYS A 336 -8.41 -26.72 12.96
CA LYS A 336 -7.64 -27.71 12.19
C LYS A 336 -6.48 -28.29 13.00
N GLY A 337 -6.31 -27.85 14.25
CA GLY A 337 -5.21 -28.25 15.13
C GLY A 337 -3.86 -27.59 14.80
N PHE A 338 -3.84 -26.59 13.89
CA PHE A 338 -2.65 -25.85 13.53
C PHE A 338 -2.65 -24.49 14.22
N ALA A 339 -1.79 -24.33 15.22
CA ALA A 339 -1.56 -23.02 15.84
C ALA A 339 -0.66 -22.16 14.93
N PRO A 340 -0.78 -20.82 14.96
CA PRO A 340 0.15 -19.95 14.27
C PRO A 340 1.60 -20.32 14.60
N ALA A 341 2.40 -20.61 13.58
CA ALA A 341 3.79 -21.03 13.76
C ALA A 341 4.71 -19.81 13.90
N LEU A 342 5.56 -19.80 14.93
CA LEU A 342 6.61 -18.80 15.12
C LEU A 342 7.97 -19.44 14.84
N ILE A 343 8.67 -18.94 13.82
CA ILE A 343 9.89 -19.53 13.32
C ILE A 343 11.05 -18.52 13.45
N PRO A 344 11.85 -18.58 14.52
CA PRO A 344 13.12 -17.89 14.59
C PRO A 344 14.10 -18.50 13.60
N CYS A 345 14.57 -17.72 12.63
CA CYS A 345 15.58 -18.14 11.66
C CYS A 345 16.95 -17.60 12.07
N ARG A 346 18.04 -18.32 11.83
CA ARG A 346 19.39 -17.85 12.11
C ARG A 346 19.63 -16.48 11.47
N ASP A 347 19.32 -16.36 10.19
CA ASP A 347 19.52 -15.17 9.37
C ASP A 347 18.45 -15.06 8.27
N VAL A 348 18.59 -14.09 7.39
CA VAL A 348 17.62 -13.83 6.29
C VAL A 348 17.68 -14.91 5.22
N GLU A 349 18.85 -15.54 5.02
CA GLU A 349 19.01 -16.63 4.06
C GLU A 349 18.26 -17.87 4.52
N GLN A 350 18.41 -18.26 5.78
CA GLN A 350 17.65 -19.38 6.35
C GLN A 350 16.13 -19.08 6.36
N GLN A 351 15.74 -17.83 6.65
CA GLN A 351 14.33 -17.43 6.54
C GLN A 351 13.78 -17.68 5.13
N SER A 352 14.49 -17.25 4.11
CA SER A 352 14.08 -17.40 2.71
C SER A 352 14.08 -18.85 2.26
N ALA A 353 15.09 -19.61 2.66
CA ALA A 353 15.19 -21.05 2.37
C ALA A 353 14.06 -21.85 3.02
N PHE A 354 13.75 -21.57 4.29
CA PHE A 354 12.61 -22.19 4.99
C PHE A 354 11.29 -21.92 4.28
N ILE A 355 11.01 -20.66 3.95
CA ILE A 355 9.75 -20.28 3.29
C ILE A 355 9.63 -20.98 1.94
N ALA A 356 10.67 -20.95 1.12
CA ALA A 356 10.67 -21.63 -0.18
C ALA A 356 10.47 -23.14 -0.06
N SER A 357 11.12 -23.79 0.92
CA SER A 357 10.93 -25.21 1.19
C SER A 357 9.48 -25.52 1.62
N ARG A 358 8.95 -24.74 2.59
CA ARG A 358 7.58 -24.95 3.08
C ARG A 358 6.53 -24.70 2.01
N ILE A 359 6.73 -23.74 1.11
CA ILE A 359 5.83 -23.51 -0.04
C ILE A 359 5.80 -24.75 -0.96
N LEU A 360 6.94 -25.37 -1.23
CA LEU A 360 7.00 -26.59 -2.05
C LEU A 360 6.29 -27.77 -1.35
N GLU A 361 6.51 -27.94 -0.06
CA GLU A 361 5.79 -28.96 0.74
C GLU A 361 4.27 -28.73 0.70
N LEU A 362 3.80 -27.51 0.93
CA LEU A 362 2.38 -27.15 0.87
C LEU A 362 1.76 -27.44 -0.50
N ARG A 363 2.52 -27.18 -1.57
CA ARG A 363 2.11 -27.53 -2.93
C ARG A 363 1.99 -29.04 -3.09
N ASP A 364 2.95 -29.80 -2.58
CA ASP A 364 2.91 -31.27 -2.60
C ASP A 364 1.77 -31.83 -1.72
N GLU A 365 1.36 -31.10 -0.68
CA GLU A 365 0.15 -31.36 0.14
C GLU A 365 -1.15 -30.99 -0.60
N GLY A 366 -1.08 -30.41 -1.80
CA GLY A 366 -2.22 -30.07 -2.66
C GLY A 366 -2.76 -28.64 -2.49
N ILE A 367 -2.00 -27.73 -1.89
CA ILE A 367 -2.36 -26.30 -1.81
C ILE A 367 -1.81 -25.58 -3.02
N SER A 368 -2.69 -24.95 -3.83
CA SER A 368 -2.27 -24.17 -4.99
C SER A 368 -1.41 -22.96 -4.58
N LEU A 369 -0.42 -22.60 -5.40
CA LEU A 369 0.43 -21.43 -5.17
C LEU A 369 -0.38 -20.11 -5.08
N GLU A 370 -1.49 -20.00 -5.79
CA GLU A 370 -2.39 -18.84 -5.74
C GLU A 370 -3.08 -18.68 -4.38
N ASP A 371 -3.21 -19.74 -3.60
CA ASP A 371 -3.76 -19.77 -2.25
C ASP A 371 -2.72 -19.47 -1.16
N ILE A 372 -1.47 -19.20 -1.55
CA ILE A 372 -0.36 -18.89 -0.64
C ILE A 372 0.10 -17.45 -0.85
N ALA A 373 0.31 -16.73 0.25
CA ALA A 373 0.89 -15.39 0.19
C ALA A 373 2.01 -15.19 1.19
N VAL A 374 2.99 -14.38 0.79
CA VAL A 374 4.02 -13.86 1.69
C VAL A 374 3.83 -12.37 1.87
N LEU A 375 3.60 -11.95 3.10
CA LEU A 375 3.34 -10.58 3.48
C LEU A 375 4.57 -9.95 4.13
N TYR A 376 4.85 -8.70 3.75
CA TYR A 376 5.95 -7.93 4.30
C TYR A 376 5.57 -6.48 4.58
N ARG A 377 6.26 -5.85 5.53
CA ARG A 377 6.04 -4.44 5.89
C ARG A 377 6.63 -3.47 4.85
N SER A 378 7.80 -3.77 4.33
CA SER A 378 8.52 -2.95 3.35
C SER A 378 9.01 -3.82 2.20
N HIS A 379 9.11 -3.24 0.98
CA HIS A 379 9.45 -4.00 -0.22
C HIS A 379 10.83 -4.70 -0.15
N TYR A 380 11.82 -4.05 0.46
CA TYR A 380 13.14 -4.64 0.61
C TYR A 380 13.17 -5.91 1.47
N HIS A 381 12.17 -6.12 2.34
CA HIS A 381 12.05 -7.35 3.14
C HIS A 381 11.93 -8.61 2.29
N SER A 382 11.40 -8.50 1.08
CA SER A 382 11.19 -9.64 0.18
C SER A 382 12.38 -9.93 -0.74
N LEU A 383 13.44 -9.13 -0.67
CA LEU A 383 14.55 -9.19 -1.62
C LEU A 383 15.22 -10.56 -1.66
N GLU A 384 15.67 -11.06 -0.50
CA GLU A 384 16.33 -12.35 -0.39
C GLU A 384 15.39 -13.51 -0.76
N LEU A 385 14.12 -13.38 -0.40
CA LEU A 385 13.11 -14.37 -0.75
C LEU A 385 12.86 -14.42 -2.27
N GLN A 386 12.81 -13.28 -2.96
CA GLN A 386 12.67 -13.24 -4.42
C GLN A 386 13.80 -14.01 -5.12
N LEU A 387 15.03 -13.86 -4.61
CA LEU A 387 16.20 -14.60 -5.10
C LEU A 387 16.05 -16.09 -4.88
N GLU A 388 15.69 -16.50 -3.67
CA GLU A 388 15.55 -17.90 -3.32
C GLU A 388 14.41 -18.59 -4.11
N LEU A 389 13.28 -17.91 -4.30
CA LEU A 389 12.18 -18.40 -5.13
C LEU A 389 12.62 -18.57 -6.59
N THR A 390 13.37 -17.60 -7.11
CA THR A 390 13.95 -17.66 -8.45
C THR A 390 14.90 -18.84 -8.59
N ARG A 391 15.85 -19.03 -7.66
CA ARG A 391 16.79 -20.18 -7.67
C ARG A 391 16.09 -21.53 -7.67
N ARG A 392 14.94 -21.62 -7.00
CA ARG A 392 14.15 -22.87 -6.93
C ARG A 392 13.08 -23.00 -8.00
N ASN A 393 13.02 -22.06 -8.96
CA ASN A 393 12.00 -22.02 -10.01
C ASN A 393 10.57 -22.03 -9.47
N ILE A 394 10.30 -21.32 -8.34
CA ILE A 394 8.96 -21.15 -7.80
C ILE A 394 8.36 -19.89 -8.43
N PRO A 395 7.29 -20.00 -9.24
CA PRO A 395 6.71 -18.84 -9.91
C PRO A 395 5.96 -17.97 -8.93
N TYR A 396 6.18 -16.65 -9.01
CA TYR A 396 5.52 -15.68 -8.12
C TYR A 396 5.16 -14.39 -8.84
N ARG A 397 4.16 -13.71 -8.30
CA ARG A 397 3.79 -12.34 -8.68
C ARG A 397 3.98 -11.40 -7.50
N ILE A 398 4.40 -10.17 -7.78
CA ILE A 398 4.37 -9.10 -6.80
C ILE A 398 3.06 -8.33 -7.01
N GLN A 399 2.16 -8.44 -6.04
CA GLN A 399 0.92 -7.70 -6.09
C GLN A 399 1.21 -6.24 -5.75
N SER A 400 0.95 -5.35 -6.70
CA SER A 400 1.19 -3.93 -6.59
C SER A 400 2.63 -3.45 -6.72
N GLY A 401 2.97 -3.13 -7.88
CA GLY A 401 4.12 -2.31 -8.15
C GLY A 401 5.20 -3.01 -8.95
N VAL A 402 6.13 -2.20 -9.30
CA VAL A 402 7.35 -2.54 -10.00
C VAL A 402 8.19 -3.42 -9.07
N ARG A 403 8.76 -4.49 -9.56
CA ARG A 403 9.72 -5.33 -8.81
C ARG A 403 10.77 -4.43 -8.16
N PHE A 404 11.31 -4.84 -7.02
CA PHE A 404 12.28 -4.01 -6.28
C PHE A 404 13.38 -3.44 -7.18
N PHE A 405 14.00 -4.30 -8.00
CA PHE A 405 15.07 -3.90 -8.93
C PHE A 405 14.60 -3.08 -10.15
N GLU A 406 13.33 -3.04 -10.43
CA GLU A 406 12.76 -2.27 -11.53
C GLU A 406 12.35 -0.85 -11.09
N GLN A 407 12.35 -0.56 -9.80
CA GLN A 407 12.01 0.75 -9.27
C GLN A 407 12.98 1.83 -9.77
N ALA A 408 12.47 3.01 -10.02
CA ALA A 408 13.22 4.09 -10.65
C ALA A 408 14.51 4.43 -9.90
N HIS A 409 14.44 4.62 -8.58
CA HIS A 409 15.59 4.97 -7.74
C HIS A 409 16.65 3.86 -7.66
N ILE A 410 16.23 2.59 -7.73
CA ILE A 410 17.14 1.46 -7.80
C ILE A 410 17.86 1.46 -9.15
N LYS A 411 17.10 1.61 -10.26
CA LYS A 411 17.67 1.69 -11.61
C LYS A 411 18.62 2.87 -11.78
N ASP A 412 18.36 3.98 -11.11
CA ASP A 412 19.24 5.15 -11.14
C ASP A 412 20.61 4.83 -10.55
N VAL A 413 20.63 4.26 -9.34
CA VAL A 413 21.87 3.88 -8.65
C VAL A 413 22.59 2.76 -9.41
N ILE A 414 21.88 1.74 -9.87
CA ILE A 414 22.44 0.67 -10.70
C ILE A 414 23.07 1.25 -11.99
N SER A 415 22.50 2.30 -12.57
CA SER A 415 23.07 2.92 -13.78
C SER A 415 24.43 3.56 -13.51
N TYR A 416 24.65 4.19 -12.36
CA TYR A 416 25.98 4.65 -11.96
C TYR A 416 26.97 3.50 -11.81
N MET A 417 26.53 2.37 -11.27
CA MET A 417 27.39 1.19 -11.11
C MET A 417 27.70 0.54 -12.46
N ARG A 418 26.72 0.45 -13.35
CA ARG A 418 26.88 -0.14 -14.69
C ARG A 418 27.95 0.57 -15.51
N ILE A 419 28.02 1.88 -15.49
CA ILE A 419 29.06 2.63 -16.21
C ILE A 419 30.47 2.39 -15.66
N THR A 420 30.62 2.02 -14.38
CA THR A 420 31.94 1.70 -13.80
C THR A 420 32.46 0.35 -14.31
N VAL A 421 31.55 -0.59 -14.66
CA VAL A 421 31.88 -1.89 -15.24
C VAL A 421 31.96 -1.80 -16.77
N ASN A 422 30.94 -1.20 -17.39
CA ASN A 422 30.89 -0.95 -18.83
C ASN A 422 30.81 0.54 -19.15
N PRO A 423 31.94 1.24 -19.36
CA PRO A 423 31.96 2.66 -19.67
C PRO A 423 31.26 3.07 -20.97
N ARG A 424 30.86 2.09 -21.81
CA ARG A 424 30.13 2.32 -23.08
C ARG A 424 28.63 2.10 -22.97
N ASP A 425 28.08 1.88 -21.78
CA ASP A 425 26.65 1.66 -21.56
C ASP A 425 25.82 2.92 -21.83
N GLU A 426 25.28 3.02 -23.04
CA GLU A 426 24.49 4.18 -23.49
C GLU A 426 23.29 4.46 -22.61
N LEU A 427 22.52 3.41 -22.27
CA LEU A 427 21.30 3.58 -21.49
C LEU A 427 21.60 4.08 -20.08
N ALA A 428 22.62 3.53 -19.45
CA ALA A 428 23.06 3.94 -18.13
C ALA A 428 23.55 5.40 -18.14
N TRP A 429 24.40 5.77 -19.11
CA TRP A 429 24.86 7.16 -19.25
C TRP A 429 23.70 8.14 -19.45
N LYS A 430 22.80 7.87 -20.40
CA LYS A 430 21.67 8.76 -20.68
C LYS A 430 20.75 8.91 -19.47
N ARG A 431 20.62 7.85 -18.65
CA ARG A 431 19.81 7.89 -17.43
C ARG A 431 20.42 8.82 -16.38
N ILE A 432 21.69 8.62 -16.04
CA ILE A 432 22.36 9.44 -15.00
C ILE A 432 22.56 10.88 -15.43
N LEU A 433 22.83 11.16 -16.72
CA LEU A 433 22.97 12.52 -17.24
C LEU A 433 21.68 13.33 -17.08
N LYS A 434 20.52 12.72 -17.26
CA LYS A 434 19.22 13.40 -17.09
C LYS A 434 18.92 13.81 -15.65
N MET A 435 19.60 13.27 -14.66
CA MET A 435 19.47 13.69 -13.26
C MET A 435 20.22 15.00 -12.99
N ILE A 436 21.10 15.42 -13.89
CA ILE A 436 21.80 16.70 -13.76
C ILE A 436 20.84 17.85 -14.12
N PRO A 437 20.68 18.87 -13.27
CA PRO A 437 19.84 20.02 -13.59
C PRO A 437 20.14 20.62 -14.95
N SER A 438 19.11 20.93 -15.72
CA SER A 438 19.19 21.49 -17.09
C SER A 438 19.69 20.54 -18.18
N VAL A 439 19.80 19.23 -17.91
CA VAL A 439 20.14 18.23 -18.93
C VAL A 439 18.88 17.47 -19.35
N GLY A 440 18.32 17.80 -20.50
CA GLY A 440 17.23 17.07 -21.13
C GLY A 440 17.75 15.96 -22.09
N ASN A 441 16.80 15.24 -22.70
CA ASN A 441 17.10 14.11 -23.60
C ASN A 441 18.10 14.45 -24.72
N ALA A 442 17.94 15.61 -25.40
CA ALA A 442 18.80 16.05 -26.48
C ALA A 442 20.24 16.37 -26.00
N THR A 443 20.36 16.97 -24.81
CA THR A 443 21.66 17.30 -24.22
C THR A 443 22.36 16.03 -23.74
N ALA A 444 21.64 15.12 -23.09
CA ALA A 444 22.18 13.83 -22.66
C ALA A 444 22.69 13.01 -23.84
N ALA A 445 21.95 12.99 -24.97
CA ALA A 445 22.38 12.30 -26.19
C ALA A 445 23.70 12.88 -26.75
N LYS A 446 23.81 14.22 -26.86
CA LYS A 446 25.03 14.88 -27.33
C LYS A 446 26.24 14.66 -26.43
N ILE A 447 26.02 14.67 -25.10
CA ILE A 447 27.08 14.33 -24.14
C ILE A 447 27.54 12.89 -24.38
N TYR A 448 26.58 11.94 -24.44
CA TYR A 448 26.91 10.53 -24.65
C TYR A 448 27.66 10.30 -25.98
N GLU A 449 27.21 10.86 -27.08
CA GLU A 449 27.89 10.77 -28.36
C GLU A 449 29.38 11.17 -28.29
N SER A 450 29.70 12.20 -27.49
CA SER A 450 31.10 12.60 -27.27
C SER A 450 31.90 11.62 -26.40
N LEU A 451 31.21 10.86 -25.53
CA LEU A 451 31.83 9.89 -24.62
C LEU A 451 32.00 8.51 -25.30
N ALA A 452 31.09 8.14 -26.21
CA ALA A 452 31.03 6.80 -26.82
C ALA A 452 32.32 6.38 -27.55
N TYR A 453 33.05 7.37 -28.10
CA TYR A 453 34.28 7.12 -28.82
C TYR A 453 35.55 7.36 -27.97
N SER A 454 35.39 7.68 -26.71
CA SER A 454 36.55 7.92 -25.81
C SER A 454 37.05 6.62 -25.23
N GLU A 455 38.37 6.42 -25.20
CA GLU A 455 39.00 5.33 -24.46
C GLU A 455 38.75 5.42 -22.94
N ASN A 456 38.64 6.64 -22.42
CA ASN A 456 38.35 6.90 -21.01
C ASN A 456 37.29 8.02 -20.87
N PRO A 457 35.99 7.65 -20.87
CA PRO A 457 34.90 8.61 -20.70
C PRO A 457 34.99 9.42 -19.40
N PHE A 458 35.45 8.82 -18.31
CA PHE A 458 35.59 9.48 -17.00
C PHE A 458 36.64 10.61 -17.01
N ALA A 459 37.73 10.38 -17.70
CA ALA A 459 38.75 11.43 -17.88
C ALA A 459 38.26 12.56 -18.81
N LEU A 460 37.44 12.23 -19.80
CA LEU A 460 36.92 13.20 -20.76
C LEU A 460 35.94 14.17 -20.12
N VAL A 461 34.98 13.70 -19.29
CA VAL A 461 33.99 14.57 -18.61
C VAL A 461 34.65 15.53 -17.62
N LYS A 462 35.85 15.21 -17.14
CA LYS A 462 36.63 16.02 -16.19
C LYS A 462 37.35 17.21 -16.84
N LYS A 463 37.60 17.17 -18.16
CA LYS A 463 38.33 18.20 -18.84
C LYS A 463 37.63 19.56 -18.74
N ASP A 464 38.37 20.61 -18.43
CA ASP A 464 37.82 21.98 -18.32
C ASP A 464 37.22 22.49 -19.60
N ASP A 465 37.71 22.05 -20.74
CA ASP A 465 37.28 22.42 -22.08
C ASP A 465 36.21 21.45 -22.65
N PHE A 466 35.59 20.59 -21.81
CA PHE A 466 34.53 19.68 -22.28
C PHE A 466 33.39 20.48 -22.92
N LYS A 467 33.18 20.24 -24.22
CA LYS A 467 32.35 21.07 -25.10
C LYS A 467 30.88 21.14 -24.73
N PHE A 468 30.36 20.09 -24.03
CA PHE A 468 28.94 19.96 -23.75
C PHE A 468 28.59 20.14 -22.25
N LYS A 469 29.42 20.86 -21.50
CA LYS A 469 29.10 21.19 -20.09
C LYS A 469 27.75 21.87 -20.00
N PRO A 470 26.83 21.43 -19.15
CA PRO A 470 25.57 22.11 -18.87
C PRO A 470 25.84 23.51 -18.26
N ARG A 471 24.92 24.45 -18.45
CA ARG A 471 25.01 25.80 -17.87
C ARG A 471 25.01 25.80 -16.31
N SER A 472 24.47 24.74 -15.69
CA SER A 472 24.51 24.55 -14.22
C SER A 472 25.90 24.06 -13.81
N SER A 473 26.80 24.95 -13.44
CA SER A 473 28.18 24.63 -13.07
C SER A 473 28.29 23.71 -11.84
N ASN A 474 27.46 23.95 -10.81
CA ASN A 474 27.53 23.20 -9.57
C ASN A 474 27.01 21.74 -9.74
N GLY A 475 25.91 21.55 -10.45
CA GLY A 475 25.38 20.19 -10.70
C GLY A 475 26.33 19.33 -11.52
N TRP A 476 26.98 19.92 -12.55
CA TRP A 476 27.98 19.24 -13.33
C TRP A 476 29.22 18.90 -12.51
N GLN A 477 29.73 19.83 -11.69
CA GLN A 477 30.91 19.57 -10.86
C GLN A 477 30.65 18.46 -9.83
N ASN A 478 29.49 18.45 -9.19
CA ASN A 478 29.11 17.39 -8.26
C ASN A 478 29.04 16.02 -8.96
N PHE A 479 28.49 15.98 -10.17
CA PHE A 479 28.45 14.78 -11.00
C PHE A 479 29.84 14.28 -11.35
N VAL A 480 30.75 15.16 -11.81
CA VAL A 480 32.13 14.80 -12.14
C VAL A 480 32.87 14.28 -10.89
N ASN A 481 32.72 14.95 -9.75
CA ASN A 481 33.32 14.52 -8.49
C ASN A 481 32.81 13.13 -8.04
N LEU A 482 31.52 12.87 -8.20
CA LEU A 482 30.94 11.55 -7.89
C LEU A 482 31.54 10.47 -8.81
N LEU A 483 31.60 10.72 -10.12
CA LEU A 483 32.19 9.77 -11.07
C LEU A 483 33.66 9.48 -10.75
N GLU A 484 34.43 10.52 -10.42
CA GLU A 484 35.83 10.36 -10.03
C GLU A 484 36.00 9.46 -8.79
N ASN A 485 35.14 9.65 -7.80
CA ASN A 485 35.18 8.83 -6.58
C ASN A 485 34.72 7.40 -6.82
N LEU A 486 33.75 7.17 -7.72
CA LEU A 486 33.26 5.82 -8.06
C LEU A 486 34.31 4.93 -8.74
N VAL A 487 35.25 5.53 -9.50
CA VAL A 487 36.28 4.78 -10.24
C VAL A 487 37.60 4.63 -9.48
N LYS A 488 37.73 5.18 -8.26
CA LYS A 488 38.92 4.98 -7.41
C LYS A 488 39.05 3.54 -6.99
N ASP A 489 40.26 3.04 -6.81
CA ASP A 489 40.54 1.64 -6.43
C ASP A 489 39.84 1.25 -5.12
N GLU A 490 39.59 2.21 -4.21
CA GLU A 490 38.90 1.97 -2.94
C GLU A 490 37.41 1.65 -3.09
N THR A 491 36.79 2.05 -4.21
CA THR A 491 35.33 1.98 -4.46
C THR A 491 34.96 1.17 -5.69
N ARG A 492 35.79 1.13 -6.73
CA ARG A 492 35.48 0.62 -8.06
C ARG A 492 34.88 -0.79 -8.09
N ASN A 493 35.36 -1.70 -7.25
CA ASN A 493 34.90 -3.09 -7.16
C ASN A 493 34.19 -3.39 -5.83
N LYS A 494 33.66 -2.39 -5.14
CA LYS A 494 32.98 -2.55 -3.87
C LYS A 494 31.53 -2.04 -3.99
N PRO A 495 30.60 -2.90 -4.45
CA PRO A 495 29.25 -2.46 -4.80
C PRO A 495 28.52 -1.74 -3.66
N ALA A 496 28.65 -2.21 -2.42
CA ALA A 496 28.06 -1.54 -1.25
C ALA A 496 28.57 -0.09 -1.09
N LYS A 497 29.91 0.10 -1.18
CA LYS A 497 30.51 1.44 -1.07
C LYS A 497 30.10 2.36 -2.20
N GLN A 498 29.91 1.83 -3.41
CA GLN A 498 29.41 2.61 -4.55
C GLN A 498 28.00 3.13 -4.30
N ILE A 499 27.11 2.28 -3.80
CA ILE A 499 25.73 2.66 -3.47
C ILE A 499 25.70 3.74 -2.40
N GLU A 500 26.47 3.57 -1.32
CA GLU A 500 26.60 4.57 -0.23
C GLU A 500 27.13 5.91 -0.74
N LEU A 501 28.18 5.85 -1.55
CA LEU A 501 28.78 7.05 -2.14
C LEU A 501 27.79 7.81 -3.02
N ILE A 502 27.01 7.11 -3.86
CA ILE A 502 25.99 7.72 -4.70
C ILE A 502 24.92 8.37 -3.81
N LEU A 503 24.43 7.66 -2.80
CA LEU A 503 23.40 8.15 -1.90
C LEU A 503 23.84 9.43 -1.20
N THR A 504 25.03 9.41 -0.59
CA THR A 504 25.57 10.55 0.21
C THR A 504 26.07 11.72 -0.65
N SER A 505 26.42 11.48 -1.91
CA SER A 505 26.91 12.53 -2.84
C SER A 505 25.81 13.34 -3.52
N GLY A 506 24.59 13.37 -2.94
CA GLY A 506 23.49 14.21 -3.41
C GLY A 506 22.29 13.45 -3.95
N TYR A 507 22.34 12.12 -4.05
CA TYR A 507 21.19 11.35 -4.52
C TYR A 507 20.06 11.31 -3.49
N GLU A 508 20.36 11.30 -2.17
CA GLU A 508 19.36 11.41 -1.11
C GLU A 508 18.56 12.71 -1.23
N GLN A 509 19.24 13.81 -1.56
CA GLN A 509 18.58 15.08 -1.85
C GLN A 509 17.73 15.02 -3.12
N HIS A 510 18.21 14.36 -4.18
CA HIS A 510 17.43 14.14 -5.40
C HIS A 510 16.15 13.36 -5.11
N LEU A 511 16.19 12.37 -4.21
CA LEU A 511 15.00 11.65 -3.78
C LEU A 511 14.00 12.57 -3.08
N GLN A 512 14.46 13.43 -2.16
CA GLN A 512 13.60 14.38 -1.45
C GLN A 512 12.93 15.37 -2.41
N GLU A 513 13.65 15.82 -3.44
CA GLU A 513 13.15 16.77 -4.45
C GLU A 513 12.17 16.10 -5.43
N THR A 514 12.24 14.75 -5.59
CA THR A 514 11.56 14.03 -6.69
C THR A 514 10.38 13.19 -6.22
N TYR A 515 10.45 12.62 -5.01
CA TYR A 515 9.50 11.61 -4.58
C TYR A 515 8.87 11.94 -3.23
N GLU A 516 7.57 11.73 -3.13
CA GLU A 516 6.79 11.82 -1.90
C GLU A 516 7.35 10.93 -0.78
N ASN A 517 7.72 9.69 -1.15
CA ASN A 517 8.25 8.68 -0.25
C ASN A 517 9.78 8.60 -0.26
N ALA A 518 10.45 9.77 -0.38
CA ALA A 518 11.90 9.88 -0.53
C ALA A 518 12.70 9.07 0.50
N GLU A 519 12.30 9.13 1.77
CA GLU A 519 13.02 8.44 2.84
C GLU A 519 12.83 6.93 2.79
N ALA A 520 11.65 6.42 2.38
CA ALA A 520 11.45 5.00 2.15
C ALA A 520 12.36 4.50 1.01
N ARG A 521 12.51 5.30 -0.06
CA ARG A 521 13.41 5.00 -1.16
C ARG A 521 14.89 5.07 -0.78
N ALA A 522 15.26 6.01 0.09
CA ALA A 522 16.61 6.06 0.65
C ALA A 522 16.90 4.82 1.50
N GLU A 523 15.91 4.36 2.28
CA GLU A 523 16.02 3.12 3.04
C GLU A 523 16.15 1.89 2.14
N ASP A 524 15.38 1.81 1.05
CA ASP A 524 15.53 0.76 0.04
C ASP A 524 16.97 0.71 -0.51
N LEU A 525 17.60 1.86 -0.76
CA LEU A 525 19.00 1.94 -1.22
C LEU A 525 20.00 1.55 -0.15
N ARG A 526 19.77 1.90 1.13
CA ARG A 526 20.61 1.44 2.24
C ARG A 526 20.56 -0.08 2.37
N GLN A 527 19.37 -0.67 2.22
CA GLN A 527 19.19 -2.12 2.24
C GLN A 527 19.82 -2.77 0.99
N LEU A 528 19.74 -2.12 -0.18
CA LEU A 528 20.45 -2.57 -1.38
C LEU A 528 21.99 -2.56 -1.15
N ALA A 529 22.53 -1.54 -0.49
CA ALA A 529 23.95 -1.50 -0.14
C ALA A 529 24.36 -2.64 0.79
N LEU A 530 23.51 -2.91 1.79
CA LEU A 530 23.72 -4.04 2.69
C LEU A 530 23.71 -5.38 1.93
N TYR A 531 22.74 -5.57 1.05
CA TYR A 531 22.70 -6.76 0.19
C TYR A 531 23.94 -6.85 -0.72
N ALA A 532 24.32 -5.74 -1.35
CA ALA A 532 25.49 -5.65 -2.23
C ALA A 532 26.82 -5.97 -1.50
N SER A 533 26.86 -5.82 -0.15
CA SER A 533 28.06 -6.11 0.63
C SER A 533 28.46 -7.60 0.65
N LYS A 534 27.55 -8.50 0.26
CA LYS A 534 27.79 -9.94 0.12
C LYS A 534 28.64 -10.29 -1.11
N TYR A 535 28.76 -9.35 -2.08
CA TYR A 535 29.45 -9.58 -3.34
C TYR A 535 30.86 -9.01 -3.32
N ASP A 536 31.79 -9.75 -3.87
CA ASP A 536 33.20 -9.38 -3.93
C ASP A 536 33.51 -8.35 -5.01
N SER A 537 32.66 -8.24 -6.04
CA SER A 537 32.81 -7.29 -7.12
C SER A 537 31.49 -6.68 -7.60
N THR A 538 31.58 -5.50 -8.19
CA THR A 538 30.41 -4.83 -8.79
C THR A 538 29.88 -5.62 -9.98
N GLU A 539 30.74 -6.30 -10.73
CA GLU A 539 30.34 -7.11 -11.87
C GLU A 539 29.51 -8.33 -11.43
N SER A 540 29.95 -9.06 -10.41
CA SER A 540 29.20 -10.22 -9.89
C SER A 540 27.83 -9.78 -9.33
N PHE A 541 27.78 -8.67 -8.63
CA PHE A 541 26.53 -8.10 -8.12
C PHE A 541 25.56 -7.73 -9.26
N LEU A 542 26.03 -7.01 -10.28
CA LEU A 542 25.18 -6.62 -11.42
C LEU A 542 24.73 -7.82 -12.25
N SER A 543 25.56 -8.86 -12.37
CA SER A 543 25.23 -10.10 -13.07
C SER A 543 24.11 -10.85 -12.37
N GLU A 544 24.15 -10.97 -11.05
CA GLU A 544 23.08 -11.57 -10.25
C GLU A 544 21.77 -10.80 -10.39
N LEU A 545 21.82 -9.45 -10.33
CA LEU A 545 20.63 -8.63 -10.53
C LEU A 545 20.04 -8.78 -11.94
N ALA A 546 20.87 -8.96 -12.96
CA ALA A 546 20.41 -9.17 -14.33
C ALA A 546 19.68 -10.52 -14.48
N LEU A 547 20.15 -11.58 -13.82
CA LEU A 547 19.48 -12.89 -13.81
C LEU A 547 18.08 -12.80 -13.21
N ILE A 548 17.92 -12.10 -12.07
CA ILE A 548 16.63 -11.89 -11.41
C ILE A 548 15.65 -11.12 -12.29
N SER A 549 16.15 -10.15 -13.06
CA SER A 549 15.30 -9.29 -13.91
C SER A 549 14.89 -9.96 -15.23
N THR A 550 15.62 -10.98 -15.70
CA THR A 550 15.38 -11.65 -16.99
C THR A 550 14.44 -12.84 -16.92
N GLU A 551 14.24 -13.45 -15.76
CA GLU A 551 13.31 -14.55 -15.64
C GLU A 551 11.86 -14.06 -15.71
N ARG A 552 11.28 -14.22 -16.91
CA ARG A 552 9.88 -14.00 -17.22
C ARG A 552 9.02 -15.13 -16.64
N PHE A 553 8.83 -15.16 -15.34
CA PHE A 553 7.67 -15.84 -14.78
C PHE A 553 6.53 -14.83 -14.71
N GLY A 554 5.56 -14.96 -15.62
CA GLY A 554 4.38 -14.12 -15.71
C GLY A 554 4.68 -12.68 -16.16
N ALA A 555 4.25 -12.28 -17.35
CA ALA A 555 4.27 -10.89 -17.77
C ALA A 555 3.62 -10.02 -16.68
N PRO A 556 4.14 -8.81 -16.38
CA PRO A 556 3.47 -7.91 -15.46
C PRO A 556 2.09 -7.61 -16.05
N GLN A 557 1.03 -8.10 -15.43
CA GLN A 557 -0.29 -7.54 -15.65
C GLN A 557 -0.29 -6.16 -15.02
N THR A 558 0.20 -5.18 -15.76
CA THR A 558 -0.17 -3.80 -15.55
C THR A 558 -1.65 -3.75 -15.86
N ILE A 559 -2.49 -3.83 -14.82
CA ILE A 559 -3.91 -3.54 -14.96
C ILE A 559 -4.02 -2.02 -15.16
N VAL A 560 -3.77 -1.60 -16.39
CA VAL A 560 -4.21 -0.32 -16.93
C VAL A 560 -5.17 -0.68 -18.06
N GLY A 561 -6.47 -0.53 -17.80
CA GLY A 561 -7.49 -0.60 -18.86
C GLY A 561 -8.08 -2.01 -19.07
N GLU A 562 -9.38 -2.01 -19.14
CA GLU A 562 -10.25 -3.10 -19.54
C GLU A 562 -9.74 -3.77 -20.82
N ASP A 563 -9.26 -5.03 -20.70
CA ASP A 563 -9.47 -6.11 -21.65
C ASP A 563 -8.62 -7.30 -21.20
N VAL A 564 -9.29 -8.25 -20.57
CA VAL A 564 -8.72 -9.57 -20.27
C VAL A 564 -8.62 -10.32 -21.60
N VAL A 565 -7.45 -10.43 -22.17
CA VAL A 565 -7.18 -11.43 -23.21
C VAL A 565 -7.13 -12.81 -22.55
N GLN A 566 -8.21 -13.55 -22.64
CA GLN A 566 -8.24 -14.98 -22.37
C GLN A 566 -7.34 -15.71 -23.39
N GLY A 567 -6.31 -16.39 -22.93
CA GLY A 567 -5.53 -17.28 -23.78
C GLY A 567 -4.20 -17.70 -23.17
N GLY A 568 -4.21 -18.78 -22.38
CA GLY A 568 -3.05 -19.47 -21.83
C GLY A 568 -3.43 -20.10 -20.49
N GLU A 569 -3.04 -21.32 -20.21
CA GLU A 569 -3.11 -21.93 -18.89
C GLU A 569 -2.60 -20.91 -17.89
N GLU A 570 -3.47 -20.45 -16.94
CA GLU A 570 -3.08 -19.52 -15.89
C GLU A 570 -2.07 -20.26 -15.01
N ASP A 571 -0.79 -19.91 -15.16
CA ASP A 571 0.25 -20.43 -14.26
C ASP A 571 -0.14 -20.06 -12.81
N GLU A 572 -0.23 -21.06 -11.94
CA GLU A 572 -0.42 -20.86 -10.51
C GLU A 572 0.73 -20.06 -9.95
N LEU A 573 0.47 -18.85 -9.45
CA LEU A 573 1.49 -17.91 -8.99
C LEU A 573 1.37 -17.63 -7.50
N LEU A 574 2.47 -17.84 -6.76
CA LEU A 574 2.61 -17.36 -5.38
C LEU A 574 2.46 -15.84 -5.31
N THR A 575 1.76 -15.33 -4.29
CA THR A 575 1.61 -13.88 -4.11
C THR A 575 2.62 -13.32 -3.10
N LEU A 576 3.46 -12.38 -3.54
CA LEU A 576 4.29 -11.54 -2.68
C LEU A 576 3.65 -10.15 -2.59
N THR A 577 3.36 -9.64 -1.39
CA THR A 577 2.69 -8.34 -1.28
C THR A 577 3.00 -7.62 0.04
N SER A 578 2.94 -6.29 0.02
CA SER A 578 2.99 -5.54 1.28
C SER A 578 1.67 -5.70 2.04
N VAL A 579 1.72 -5.62 3.38
CA VAL A 579 0.52 -5.74 4.21
C VAL A 579 -0.54 -4.69 3.87
N HIS A 580 -0.14 -3.47 3.52
CA HIS A 580 -1.09 -2.41 3.12
C HIS A 580 -1.93 -2.82 1.92
N GLN A 581 -1.34 -3.53 0.99
CA GLN A 581 -1.99 -3.91 -0.26
C GLN A 581 -2.69 -5.26 -0.16
N ALA A 582 -2.34 -6.06 0.85
CA ALA A 582 -3.06 -7.26 1.23
C ALA A 582 -4.44 -6.96 1.83
N LYS A 583 -4.75 -5.69 2.18
CA LYS A 583 -6.07 -5.31 2.70
C LYS A 583 -7.15 -5.64 1.66
N GLY A 584 -8.19 -6.35 2.09
CA GLY A 584 -9.27 -6.83 1.23
C GLY A 584 -9.04 -8.22 0.61
N ALA A 585 -7.79 -8.68 0.52
CA ALA A 585 -7.46 -10.01 0.04
C ALA A 585 -7.42 -11.05 1.17
N GLU A 586 -7.35 -12.35 0.82
CA GLU A 586 -7.29 -13.46 1.76
C GLU A 586 -6.73 -14.71 1.09
N TRP A 587 -5.92 -15.49 1.81
CA TRP A 587 -5.27 -16.71 1.32
C TRP A 587 -5.43 -17.85 2.30
N THR A 588 -5.31 -19.07 1.80
CA THR A 588 -5.36 -20.27 2.63
C THR A 588 -4.18 -20.32 3.58
N VAL A 589 -2.99 -20.00 3.08
CA VAL A 589 -1.74 -19.95 3.84
C VAL A 589 -1.10 -18.57 3.73
N VAL A 590 -0.67 -18.01 4.85
CA VAL A 590 0.01 -16.72 4.90
C VAL A 590 1.33 -16.83 5.67
N PHE A 591 2.40 -16.36 5.05
CA PHE A 591 3.67 -16.11 5.70
C PHE A 591 3.82 -14.62 5.99
N ILE A 592 4.22 -14.25 7.20
CA ILE A 592 4.62 -12.88 7.55
C ILE A 592 6.12 -12.91 7.83
N ILE A 593 6.89 -12.22 7.00
CA ILE A 593 8.34 -12.18 7.09
C ILE A 593 8.84 -10.95 7.83
N TRP A 594 10.04 -11.02 8.39
CA TRP A 594 10.63 -9.94 9.17
C TRP A 594 9.75 -9.47 10.34
N ALA A 595 9.12 -10.42 11.03
CA ALA A 595 8.36 -10.15 12.24
C ALA A 595 9.29 -9.80 13.42
N ALA A 596 10.15 -8.80 13.20
CA ALA A 596 11.22 -8.38 14.12
C ALA A 596 11.03 -6.92 14.56
N GLU A 597 11.51 -6.61 15.76
CA GLU A 597 11.54 -5.25 16.30
C GLU A 597 12.34 -4.31 15.40
N GLY A 598 11.80 -3.12 15.11
CA GLY A 598 12.42 -2.18 14.18
C GLY A 598 12.30 -2.57 12.69
N LYS A 599 11.55 -3.62 12.37
CA LYS A 599 11.19 -4.03 11.00
C LYS A 599 9.67 -4.10 10.84
N PHE A 600 8.99 -4.75 11.75
CA PHE A 600 7.56 -4.73 11.92
C PHE A 600 7.22 -4.76 13.42
N PRO A 601 6.96 -3.61 14.07
CA PRO A 601 6.74 -2.25 13.54
C PRO A 601 7.98 -1.56 12.99
N SER A 602 7.76 -0.57 12.13
CA SER A 602 8.84 0.26 11.59
C SER A 602 9.40 1.23 12.66
N PRO A 603 10.70 1.61 12.62
CA PRO A 603 11.27 2.48 13.66
C PRO A 603 10.60 3.85 13.76
N ARG A 604 10.01 4.34 12.66
CA ARG A 604 9.31 5.63 12.60
C ARG A 604 8.02 5.64 13.39
N SER A 605 7.26 4.56 13.26
CA SER A 605 5.98 4.40 13.95
C SER A 605 6.12 4.25 15.46
N LEU A 606 7.34 4.08 15.97
CA LEU A 606 7.61 3.98 17.40
C LEU A 606 7.83 5.35 18.08
N LYS A 607 7.81 6.44 17.32
CA LYS A 607 8.01 7.79 17.87
C LYS A 607 6.77 8.34 18.57
N GLU A 608 5.58 7.91 18.15
CA GLU A 608 4.29 8.37 18.64
C GLU A 608 3.37 7.18 18.92
N ILE A 609 2.57 7.28 20.00
CA ILE A 609 1.64 6.22 20.40
C ILE A 609 0.59 5.94 19.30
N ASP A 610 0.04 6.98 18.69
CA ASP A 610 -0.96 6.84 17.63
C ASP A 610 -0.39 6.12 16.39
N SER A 611 0.90 6.31 16.12
CA SER A 611 1.59 5.63 15.02
C SER A 611 1.89 4.16 15.35
N GLU A 612 2.19 3.83 16.62
CA GLU A 612 2.33 2.45 17.07
C GLU A 612 1.00 1.69 17.00
N GLU A 613 -0.11 2.35 17.40
CA GLU A 613 -1.44 1.76 17.27
C GLU A 613 -1.84 1.49 15.81
N GLU A 614 -1.43 2.37 14.87
CA GLU A 614 -1.63 2.13 13.44
C GLU A 614 -0.81 0.94 12.94
N GLU A 615 0.45 0.78 13.35
CA GLU A 615 1.26 -0.40 13.02
C GLU A 615 0.67 -1.68 13.61
N ARG A 616 0.06 -1.62 14.80
CA ARG A 616 -0.64 -2.80 15.37
C ARG A 616 -1.92 -3.12 14.59
N ARG A 617 -2.63 -2.12 14.05
CA ARG A 617 -3.73 -2.38 13.10
C ARG A 617 -3.21 -3.01 11.82
N LEU A 618 -2.05 -2.57 11.32
CA LEU A 618 -1.41 -3.17 10.16
C LEU A 618 -1.03 -4.63 10.44
N TRP A 619 -0.48 -4.91 11.61
CA TRP A 619 -0.20 -6.26 12.08
C TRP A 619 -1.48 -7.12 12.15
N TYR A 620 -2.55 -6.59 12.74
CA TYR A 620 -3.85 -7.25 12.79
C TYR A 620 -4.39 -7.54 11.37
N VAL A 621 -4.24 -6.59 10.43
CA VAL A 621 -4.59 -6.84 9.03
C VAL A 621 -3.79 -8.01 8.49
N ALA A 622 -2.48 -8.09 8.72
CA ALA A 622 -1.64 -9.18 8.23
C ALA A 622 -2.10 -10.53 8.77
N LEU A 623 -2.31 -10.65 10.08
CA LEU A 623 -2.78 -11.88 10.73
C LEU A 623 -4.12 -12.36 10.15
N THR A 624 -5.07 -11.43 9.96
CA THR A 624 -6.43 -11.73 9.49
C THR A 624 -6.55 -11.97 7.99
N ARG A 625 -5.43 -12.02 7.24
CA ARG A 625 -5.43 -12.45 5.83
C ARG A 625 -5.43 -13.96 5.70
N ALA A 626 -4.93 -14.68 6.70
CA ALA A 626 -4.85 -16.13 6.71
C ALA A 626 -6.22 -16.78 6.96
N LYS A 627 -6.52 -17.81 6.18
CA LYS A 627 -7.71 -18.64 6.37
C LYS A 627 -7.44 -19.82 7.27
N ASP A 628 -6.38 -20.57 7.02
CA ASP A 628 -6.13 -21.86 7.65
C ASP A 628 -4.76 -21.96 8.34
N GLU A 629 -3.70 -21.45 7.71
CA GLU A 629 -2.34 -21.51 8.25
C GLU A 629 -1.65 -20.15 8.27
N LEU A 630 -0.91 -19.88 9.34
CA LEU A 630 -0.19 -18.63 9.55
C LEU A 630 1.22 -18.92 10.06
N TYR A 631 2.22 -18.45 9.32
CA TYR A 631 3.64 -18.56 9.64
C TYR A 631 4.23 -17.18 9.90
N LEU A 632 4.86 -17.00 11.07
CA LEU A 632 5.53 -15.77 11.47
C LEU A 632 7.03 -16.04 11.52
N THR A 633 7.81 -15.40 10.67
CA THR A 633 9.25 -15.64 10.59
C THR A 633 10.05 -14.37 10.88
N TYR A 634 11.18 -14.52 11.55
CA TYR A 634 12.11 -13.41 11.75
C TYR A 634 13.55 -13.91 11.87
N PRO A 635 14.55 -13.17 11.36
CA PRO A 635 15.96 -13.51 11.52
C PRO A 635 16.44 -13.14 12.93
N LEU A 636 17.20 -14.04 13.57
CA LEU A 636 17.88 -13.79 14.86
C LEU A 636 19.08 -12.88 14.69
N MET A 637 19.74 -12.97 13.55
CA MET A 637 20.93 -12.20 13.22
C MET A 637 20.76 -11.51 11.87
N THR A 638 21.22 -10.27 11.79
CA THR A 638 21.37 -9.52 10.56
C THR A 638 22.74 -8.87 10.52
N THR A 639 23.18 -8.50 9.35
CA THR A 639 24.43 -7.76 9.19
C THR A 639 24.12 -6.27 9.07
N ASP A 640 24.84 -5.43 9.80
CA ASP A 640 24.74 -3.99 9.68
C ASP A 640 25.65 -3.46 8.55
N TYR A 641 25.61 -2.14 8.36
CA TYR A 641 26.43 -1.39 7.41
C TYR A 641 27.94 -1.64 7.54
N ASN A 642 28.41 -1.87 8.76
CA ASN A 642 29.83 -2.08 9.07
C ASN A 642 30.23 -3.57 8.99
N ARG A 643 29.34 -4.43 8.43
CA ARG A 643 29.47 -5.89 8.42
C ARG A 643 29.51 -6.49 9.84
N GLN A 644 28.94 -5.80 10.81
CA GLN A 644 28.81 -6.31 12.17
C GLN A 644 27.51 -7.09 12.29
N THR A 645 27.57 -8.21 12.98
CA THR A 645 26.37 -9.00 13.29
C THR A 645 25.55 -8.28 14.35
N VAL A 646 24.29 -7.99 14.01
CA VAL A 646 23.32 -7.39 14.91
C VAL A 646 22.27 -8.44 15.27
N LEU A 647 22.08 -8.67 16.56
CA LEU A 647 21.02 -9.54 17.05
C LEU A 647 19.66 -8.83 16.93
N GLN A 648 18.70 -9.53 16.35
CA GLN A 648 17.33 -9.07 16.21
C GLN A 648 16.45 -9.66 17.32
N LYS A 649 15.51 -8.87 17.79
CA LYS A 649 14.44 -9.33 18.70
C LYS A 649 13.17 -9.60 17.90
N PRO A 650 12.33 -10.55 18.33
CA PRO A 650 11.00 -10.66 17.73
C PRO A 650 10.22 -9.35 17.88
N SER A 651 9.30 -9.11 16.99
CA SER A 651 8.40 -7.97 17.05
C SER A 651 7.75 -7.82 18.43
N ARG A 652 7.61 -6.59 18.93
CA ARG A 652 6.85 -6.33 20.16
C ARG A 652 5.43 -6.88 20.07
N PHE A 653 4.82 -6.92 18.90
CA PHE A 653 3.48 -7.47 18.68
C PHE A 653 3.42 -8.99 18.89
N ILE A 654 4.55 -9.69 18.81
CA ILE A 654 4.70 -11.09 19.22
C ILE A 654 4.94 -11.17 20.73
N MET A 655 5.80 -10.27 21.27
CA MET A 655 6.21 -10.32 22.67
C MET A 655 5.09 -9.91 23.65
N GLU A 656 4.11 -9.13 23.21
CA GLU A 656 3.00 -8.65 24.03
C GLU A 656 1.81 -9.63 24.13
N VAL A 657 1.89 -10.76 23.44
CA VAL A 657 0.85 -11.80 23.46
C VAL A 657 1.34 -13.08 24.17
N PRO A 658 0.44 -13.88 24.78
CA PRO A 658 0.81 -15.11 25.46
C PRO A 658 1.52 -16.10 24.52
N PRO A 659 2.67 -16.69 24.92
CA PRO A 659 3.38 -17.68 24.09
C PRO A 659 2.55 -18.93 23.71
N ALA A 660 1.53 -19.27 24.48
CA ALA A 660 0.63 -20.38 24.21
C ALA A 660 -0.20 -20.20 22.93
N LEU A 661 -0.21 -18.99 22.33
CA LEU A 661 -0.89 -18.72 21.06
C LEU A 661 -0.04 -19.06 19.83
N PHE A 662 1.21 -19.49 20.04
CA PHE A 662 2.12 -19.89 18.99
C PHE A 662 2.61 -21.30 19.18
N GLU A 663 2.90 -21.98 18.08
CA GLU A 663 3.77 -23.15 18.03
C GLU A 663 5.15 -22.68 17.59
N ILE A 664 6.17 -22.85 18.43
CA ILE A 664 7.54 -22.41 18.11
C ILE A 664 8.26 -23.54 17.41
N TRP A 665 8.72 -23.30 16.18
CA TRP A 665 9.49 -24.25 15.39
C TRP A 665 11.00 -23.92 15.47
N SER A 666 11.83 -24.96 15.65
CA SER A 666 13.28 -24.86 15.51
C SER A 666 13.69 -25.36 14.13
N LEU A 667 14.56 -24.62 13.45
CA LEU A 667 15.09 -25.04 12.16
C LEU A 667 16.45 -25.71 12.37
N GLU A 668 16.58 -26.96 11.91
CA GLU A 668 17.85 -27.66 11.82
C GLU A 668 18.24 -27.76 10.34
N GLU A 669 19.49 -27.46 10.03
CA GLU A 669 20.05 -27.67 8.69
C GLU A 669 20.62 -29.09 8.64
N ASP A 670 20.26 -29.89 7.66
CA ASP A 670 20.97 -31.14 7.37
C ASP A 670 22.42 -30.78 7.09
N ALA A 671 23.32 -31.15 8.02
CA ALA A 671 24.73 -31.02 7.76
C ALA A 671 25.05 -31.89 6.52
N PRO A 672 25.73 -31.37 5.50
CA PRO A 672 26.17 -32.21 4.40
C PRO A 672 26.97 -33.34 5.02
N GLN A 673 26.51 -34.60 4.82
CA GLN A 673 27.31 -35.77 5.12
C GLN A 673 28.54 -35.70 4.21
N PHE A 674 29.62 -35.10 4.72
CA PHE A 674 30.92 -35.32 4.15
C PHE A 674 31.25 -36.79 4.44
N ASP A 675 30.98 -37.68 3.47
CA ASP A 675 31.66 -38.94 3.37
C ASP A 675 33.14 -38.63 3.15
N ALA A 676 33.82 -38.29 4.23
CA ALA A 676 35.27 -38.37 4.25
C ALA A 676 35.62 -39.85 4.19
N PRO A 677 36.34 -40.32 3.16
CA PRO A 677 36.83 -41.68 3.16
C PRO A 677 37.70 -41.83 4.45
N VAL A 678 37.26 -42.67 5.34
CA VAL A 678 38.05 -43.12 6.46
C VAL A 678 39.21 -43.92 5.87
N GLU A 679 40.31 -43.29 5.50
CA GLU A 679 41.57 -43.98 5.32
C GLU A 679 41.99 -44.47 6.71
N LEU A 680 41.77 -45.74 6.94
CA LEU A 680 42.35 -46.52 7.99
C LEU A 680 43.87 -46.32 7.94
N LEU A 681 44.39 -45.47 8.84
CA LEU A 681 45.79 -45.43 9.15
C LEU A 681 46.10 -46.79 9.79
N ASP A 682 46.71 -47.67 8.96
CA ASP A 682 47.28 -48.96 9.34
C ASP A 682 48.20 -48.77 10.54
N GLU A 683 47.90 -49.45 11.63
CA GLU A 683 48.82 -49.75 12.74
C GLU A 683 50.00 -50.55 12.21
N LYS A 684 51.09 -49.92 11.91
CA LYS A 684 52.41 -50.53 11.85
C LYS A 684 53.48 -49.53 12.25
N LYS A 685 53.94 -49.64 13.45
CA LYS A 685 55.32 -49.92 13.92
C LYS A 685 55.52 -49.39 15.33
N GLN A 686 55.30 -50.27 16.29
CA GLN A 686 56.26 -50.42 17.35
C GLN A 686 57.61 -50.83 16.71
N ASP A 687 58.60 -50.09 17.05
CA ASP A 687 59.98 -50.51 17.32
C ASP A 687 60.90 -49.30 17.11
N PHE A 688 61.40 -48.75 18.19
CA PHE A 688 62.80 -48.53 18.40
C PHE A 688 63.05 -47.95 19.82
N ILE A 689 63.45 -48.89 20.68
CA ILE A 689 64.17 -48.62 21.92
C ILE A 689 65.60 -48.31 21.50
N ASN A 690 66.13 -47.18 21.88
CA ASN A 690 67.35 -46.96 22.66
C ASN A 690 67.64 -45.47 22.83
#